data_907f906b9f1b3c4de2fdcd455c84ea76
#
_entry.id   907f906b9f1b3c4de2fdcd455c84ea76
#
_cell.length_a   1.000
_cell.length_b   1.000
_cell.length_c   1.000
_cell.angle_alpha   90.00
_cell.angle_beta   90.00
_cell.angle_gamma   90.00
#
_symmetry.space_group_name_H-M   'P 1'
#
loop_
_entity.id
_entity.type
_entity.pdbx_description
1 polymer ?
#
loop_
_entity_poly.entity_id
_entity_poly.type
_entity_poly.pdbx_seq_one_letter_code
_entity_poly.pdbx_strand_id
1 'polypeptide(L)'
;MGFNLSAWALRNRQIVLFLMILLAAIGAMSYTKLGQSEDPPFTFKAMVIRTLWPGASAEEVSRQVTERIEKKLMETGEYEKIVSFSRPGESQVTFMARDSLHSKDIPELWYQIRKKVADIRHTLPPEIQGPFFNDEFGTTFGNIYALTGKGFDYAVLKDYADRIQIQLQRVKDVGKVELVGLQDEKIWIELSNLKLATLGVPLEAVQQALQEQNAVSTAGFFETPSERLQLRVSGRFDSVEQIRQFPIRVGDRTFRIGDVAEVHRGFNDPPAPRMRFMGEDAIGLAVSMKDGGDILVLGKALEGEFERVARNLPAGMELRKVSDQPAAVKAGVGEFVQVLVEALVIVLLVSFFSLGLRTGLVVALAIPLVLAMTFAAMHYFGIGLHKISLGALVLALGLLVDDAIIAVEMMAIKMEQGYDRLKAASYAWSSTAFPMLTGTLITAAGFLPIATAASSTGEYTRSIFQVVTIALLTSWVAAVVFVPYLGERLLPDLAKLHAARHGKDGHAPDPYATPFYQRVRRVVEWCVRRRKTVILLTIAAFVGSILLFRFVPQQFFPASGRPELMVDLKLAEGASLANTAERVKQLEALLKQQDGIDNYVAYVGTGSPRFYLPLDQQLPAASFAQFVVLAKSMEDRERLRSWLISTVDQQFPDLRARVTRLENGPPVGYPVQFRVTGEHIEKARALAREVADKVRENPHVVNVHLDWEEPSKAVFLEIDQDRARALGVSTAHLASFLQSSLTGTTVSQYREDNELIEILLRGTQQERGDLGNLGSLALPTDNGQSVALSQVATLEYGFEEGIIWHRNRLPTVTVRADIYDKEQPATLVKQIEPTLQAIRAKLPDGYLLEVGGTVEDSERGQKSVNAGMPLFVVVVLSLLMIQLRSFSRTVMVFLTAPLGLIGVTLFLLVFRQPFGFVAMLGTIALAGMIMRNSVILVDQIEQDIAAGMERWQAIIEATVRRFRPIVLTALAAVLAMIPLSRSVFYGPMAVAIMGGLIVATALTLLFLPALYAAWFRVKKT
;
A
#
# COMPACT_ATOMS: atom_id res chain seq x y z
N MET A 1 -11.75 -17.89 -50.26
CA MET A 1 -11.85 -18.72 -49.04
C MET A 1 -10.92 -18.12 -48.00
N GLY A 2 -11.48 -17.54 -46.92
CA GLY A 2 -10.67 -16.99 -45.86
C GLY A 2 -9.86 -18.07 -45.13
N PHE A 3 -8.70 -17.74 -44.62
CA PHE A 3 -7.87 -18.66 -43.81
C PHE A 3 -8.63 -19.18 -42.62
N ASN A 4 -8.80 -20.50 -42.49
CA ASN A 4 -9.51 -21.17 -41.39
C ASN A 4 -8.48 -21.82 -40.45
N LEU A 5 -8.28 -21.26 -39.27
CA LEU A 5 -7.28 -21.71 -38.32
C LEU A 5 -7.60 -23.10 -37.72
N SER A 6 -8.89 -23.39 -37.50
CA SER A 6 -9.31 -24.71 -37.04
C SER A 6 -9.08 -25.78 -38.08
N ALA A 7 -9.37 -25.48 -39.36
CA ALA A 7 -9.06 -26.39 -40.47
C ALA A 7 -7.54 -26.59 -40.63
N TRP A 8 -6.76 -25.53 -40.44
CA TRP A 8 -5.29 -25.64 -40.45
C TRP A 8 -4.80 -26.54 -39.31
N ALA A 9 -5.33 -26.37 -38.11
CA ALA A 9 -4.95 -27.17 -36.94
C ALA A 9 -5.26 -28.66 -37.16
N LEU A 10 -6.38 -28.97 -37.76
CA LEU A 10 -6.80 -30.34 -38.07
C LEU A 10 -5.95 -31.00 -39.20
N ARG A 11 -5.43 -30.20 -40.13
CA ARG A 11 -4.53 -30.69 -41.17
C ARG A 11 -3.12 -30.94 -40.65
N ASN A 12 -2.68 -30.12 -39.69
CA ASN A 12 -1.31 -30.18 -39.13
C ASN A 12 -1.28 -30.77 -37.70
N ARG A 13 -1.93 -31.90 -37.49
CA ARG A 13 -2.16 -32.56 -36.19
C ARG A 13 -0.88 -32.71 -35.33
N GLN A 14 0.23 -33.12 -35.97
CA GLN A 14 1.48 -33.34 -35.25
C GLN A 14 2.09 -32.00 -34.75
N ILE A 15 1.98 -30.95 -35.53
CA ILE A 15 2.44 -29.61 -35.16
C ILE A 15 1.60 -29.09 -33.96
N VAL A 16 0.27 -29.28 -34.03
CA VAL A 16 -0.64 -28.82 -32.95
C VAL A 16 -0.36 -29.58 -31.63
N LEU A 17 -0.15 -30.92 -31.73
CA LEU A 17 0.21 -31.70 -30.55
C LEU A 17 1.56 -31.25 -29.96
N PHE A 18 2.55 -31.05 -30.83
CA PHE A 18 3.87 -30.55 -30.41
C PHE A 18 3.74 -29.16 -29.74
N LEU A 19 2.97 -28.25 -30.32
CA LEU A 19 2.74 -26.92 -29.74
C LEU A 19 2.02 -26.99 -28.40
N MET A 20 1.04 -27.89 -28.22
CA MET A 20 0.35 -28.10 -26.93
C MET A 20 1.34 -28.53 -25.85
N ILE A 21 2.17 -29.54 -26.13
CA ILE A 21 3.17 -30.04 -25.17
C ILE A 21 4.21 -28.99 -24.88
N LEU A 22 4.70 -28.29 -25.93
CA LEU A 22 5.69 -27.23 -25.80
C LEU A 22 5.16 -26.07 -24.93
N LEU A 23 3.95 -25.57 -25.20
CA LEU A 23 3.32 -24.47 -24.45
C LEU A 23 3.04 -24.89 -23.00
N ALA A 24 2.59 -26.13 -22.78
CA ALA A 24 2.40 -26.64 -21.42
C ALA A 24 3.74 -26.70 -20.65
N ALA A 25 4.81 -27.17 -21.30
CA ALA A 25 6.15 -27.23 -20.69
C ALA A 25 6.72 -25.82 -20.41
N ILE A 26 6.63 -24.92 -21.39
CA ILE A 26 7.06 -23.51 -21.21
C ILE A 26 6.25 -22.85 -20.08
N GLY A 27 4.93 -23.04 -20.02
CA GLY A 27 4.07 -22.49 -18.98
C GLY A 27 4.43 -23.00 -17.59
N ALA A 28 4.64 -24.31 -17.44
CA ALA A 28 5.08 -24.91 -16.19
C ALA A 28 6.45 -24.38 -15.74
N MET A 29 7.41 -24.26 -16.67
CA MET A 29 8.72 -23.67 -16.39
C MET A 29 8.61 -22.18 -16.06
N SER A 30 7.73 -21.43 -16.75
CA SER A 30 7.50 -20.02 -16.47
C SER A 30 6.91 -19.81 -15.09
N TYR A 31 5.96 -20.64 -14.67
CA TYR A 31 5.38 -20.59 -13.32
C TYR A 31 6.46 -20.67 -12.22
N THR A 32 7.45 -21.55 -12.38
CA THR A 32 8.53 -21.69 -11.40
C THR A 32 9.54 -20.53 -11.42
N LYS A 33 9.55 -19.71 -12.49
CA LYS A 33 10.44 -18.55 -12.66
C LYS A 33 9.73 -17.21 -12.41
N LEU A 34 8.42 -17.21 -12.24
CA LEU A 34 7.69 -15.98 -11.91
C LEU A 34 8.08 -15.51 -10.52
N GLY A 35 8.56 -14.26 -10.41
CA GLY A 35 8.86 -13.63 -9.14
C GLY A 35 7.61 -13.55 -8.28
N GLN A 36 7.78 -13.81 -6.99
CA GLN A 36 6.67 -13.78 -6.02
C GLN A 36 6.84 -12.61 -5.06
N SER A 37 5.75 -11.88 -4.83
CA SER A 37 5.67 -10.77 -3.89
C SER A 37 4.28 -10.73 -3.23
N GLU A 38 4.14 -10.01 -2.13
CA GLU A 38 2.83 -9.85 -1.47
C GLU A 38 1.93 -8.92 -2.29
N ASP A 39 2.44 -7.74 -2.58
CA ASP A 39 1.77 -6.70 -3.34
C ASP A 39 2.43 -6.49 -4.71
N PRO A 40 1.70 -5.95 -5.71
CA PRO A 40 2.30 -5.51 -6.94
C PRO A 40 3.28 -4.35 -6.67
N PRO A 41 4.40 -4.26 -7.40
CA PRO A 41 5.28 -3.12 -7.26
C PRO A 41 4.54 -1.83 -7.69
N PHE A 42 4.52 -0.84 -6.83
CA PHE A 42 4.11 0.51 -7.20
C PHE A 42 5.12 1.53 -6.66
N THR A 43 5.25 2.64 -7.35
CA THR A 43 6.22 3.67 -6.96
C THR A 43 5.64 4.56 -5.89
N PHE A 44 6.31 4.65 -4.76
CA PHE A 44 5.97 5.60 -3.72
C PHE A 44 6.47 7.00 -4.12
N LYS A 45 5.55 7.85 -4.57
CA LYS A 45 5.87 9.14 -5.20
C LYS A 45 6.04 10.27 -4.16
N ALA A 46 6.81 9.99 -3.09
CA ALA A 46 7.07 10.96 -2.03
C ALA A 46 8.56 11.18 -1.80
N MET A 47 8.94 12.43 -1.55
CA MET A 47 10.26 12.82 -1.10
C MET A 47 10.13 13.62 0.19
N VAL A 48 10.92 13.26 1.21
CA VAL A 48 10.99 13.96 2.48
C VAL A 48 12.24 14.85 2.51
N ILE A 49 12.06 16.12 2.84
CA ILE A 49 13.14 17.11 2.96
C ILE A 49 13.16 17.57 4.41
N ARG A 50 14.27 17.30 5.10
CA ARG A 50 14.47 17.66 6.50
C ARG A 50 15.52 18.74 6.60
N THR A 51 15.24 19.78 7.41
CA THR A 51 16.18 20.86 7.68
C THR A 51 16.20 21.13 9.18
N LEU A 52 17.37 21.19 9.77
CA LEU A 52 17.53 21.49 11.19
C LEU A 52 17.99 22.96 11.35
N TRP A 53 17.39 23.65 12.31
CA TRP A 53 17.78 24.99 12.73
C TRP A 53 17.75 25.08 14.25
N PRO A 54 18.81 24.58 14.91
CA PRO A 54 18.86 24.56 16.37
C PRO A 54 18.68 25.97 16.98
N GLY A 55 17.84 26.02 18.00
CA GLY A 55 17.53 27.25 18.72
C GLY A 55 16.38 28.10 18.16
N ALA A 56 15.90 27.81 16.97
CA ALA A 56 14.75 28.51 16.41
C ALA A 56 13.43 27.94 16.94
N SER A 57 12.44 28.80 17.17
CA SER A 57 11.07 28.40 17.51
C SER A 57 10.35 27.75 16.31
N ALA A 58 9.24 27.06 16.57
CA ALA A 58 8.44 26.46 15.51
C ALA A 58 7.93 27.50 14.50
N GLU A 59 7.60 28.72 14.97
CA GLU A 59 7.15 29.82 14.08
C GLU A 59 8.28 30.35 13.19
N GLU A 60 9.49 30.53 13.74
CA GLU A 60 10.64 30.98 12.96
C GLU A 60 11.02 29.95 11.90
N VAL A 61 11.06 28.66 12.27
CA VAL A 61 11.28 27.54 11.34
C VAL A 61 10.23 27.55 10.24
N SER A 62 8.95 27.71 10.61
CA SER A 62 7.84 27.74 9.66
C SER A 62 8.00 28.86 8.64
N ARG A 63 8.24 30.09 9.10
CA ARG A 63 8.27 31.28 8.24
C ARG A 63 9.56 31.42 7.43
N GLN A 64 10.71 31.05 8.01
CA GLN A 64 12.01 31.33 7.38
C GLN A 64 12.63 30.13 6.66
N VAL A 65 12.23 28.91 6.99
CA VAL A 65 12.75 27.70 6.36
C VAL A 65 11.65 26.98 5.58
N THR A 66 10.60 26.53 6.27
CA THR A 66 9.56 25.65 5.70
C THR A 66 8.83 26.34 4.53
N GLU A 67 8.32 27.55 4.74
CA GLU A 67 7.57 28.27 3.71
C GLU A 67 8.41 28.57 2.46
N ARG A 68 9.71 28.88 2.63
CA ARG A 68 10.60 29.12 1.49
C ARG A 68 10.83 27.86 0.67
N ILE A 69 11.02 26.72 1.33
CA ILE A 69 11.16 25.43 0.66
C ILE A 69 9.85 25.06 -0.04
N GLU A 70 8.70 25.15 0.64
CA GLU A 70 7.39 24.87 0.06
C GLU A 70 7.11 25.72 -1.18
N LYS A 71 7.35 27.02 -1.09
CA LYS A 71 7.20 27.96 -2.22
C LYS A 71 8.01 27.49 -3.42
N LYS A 72 9.27 27.09 -3.18
CA LYS A 72 10.15 26.64 -4.26
C LYS A 72 9.72 25.30 -4.86
N LEU A 73 9.21 24.41 -4.04
CA LEU A 73 8.69 23.12 -4.49
C LEU A 73 7.43 23.26 -5.33
N MET A 74 6.53 24.20 -5.01
CA MET A 74 5.33 24.46 -5.80
C MET A 74 5.63 24.94 -7.22
N GLU A 75 6.81 25.56 -7.46
CA GLU A 75 7.25 25.96 -8.79
C GLU A 75 7.52 24.77 -9.74
N THR A 76 7.59 23.54 -9.23
CA THR A 76 7.72 22.34 -10.09
C THR A 76 6.46 22.10 -10.91
N GLY A 77 5.28 22.48 -10.38
CA GLY A 77 3.98 22.21 -10.98
C GLY A 77 3.56 20.75 -10.95
N GLU A 78 4.42 19.82 -10.50
CA GLU A 78 4.22 18.37 -10.56
C GLU A 78 3.90 17.76 -9.19
N TYR A 79 3.33 18.54 -8.27
CA TYR A 79 2.90 18.07 -6.96
C TYR A 79 1.41 17.76 -6.92
N GLU A 80 1.03 16.73 -6.19
CA GLU A 80 -0.34 16.45 -5.76
C GLU A 80 -0.67 17.27 -4.51
N LYS A 81 0.23 17.19 -3.53
CA LYS A 81 0.20 17.97 -2.30
C LYS A 81 1.60 18.11 -1.71
N ILE A 82 1.81 19.19 -1.01
CA ILE A 82 2.99 19.41 -0.17
C ILE A 82 2.48 19.52 1.27
N VAL A 83 2.94 18.61 2.13
CA VAL A 83 2.58 18.60 3.55
C VAL A 83 3.85 18.81 4.34
N SER A 84 3.83 19.71 5.27
CA SER A 84 5.00 20.01 6.10
C SER A 84 4.63 20.18 7.57
N PHE A 85 5.62 20.00 8.41
CA PHE A 85 5.54 20.47 9.78
C PHE A 85 6.81 21.22 10.17
N SER A 86 6.63 22.15 11.09
CA SER A 86 7.70 22.90 11.75
C SER A 86 7.62 22.68 13.26
N ARG A 87 8.71 22.22 13.84
CA ARG A 87 8.90 22.09 15.29
C ARG A 87 10.04 23.01 15.72
N PRO A 88 10.17 23.30 17.02
CA PRO A 88 11.36 23.99 17.49
C PRO A 88 12.64 23.30 17.00
N GLY A 89 13.45 24.01 16.24
CA GLY A 89 14.70 23.50 15.67
C GLY A 89 14.59 22.59 14.45
N GLU A 90 13.42 22.27 13.93
CA GLU A 90 13.26 21.30 12.83
C GLU A 90 12.15 21.67 11.85
N SER A 91 12.49 21.66 10.57
CA SER A 91 11.54 21.70 9.43
C SER A 91 11.52 20.36 8.73
N GLN A 92 10.35 19.83 8.43
CA GLN A 92 10.21 18.69 7.54
C GLN A 92 9.12 18.96 6.50
N VAL A 93 9.49 18.85 5.23
CA VAL A 93 8.60 19.04 4.09
C VAL A 93 8.50 17.72 3.32
N THR A 94 7.29 17.21 3.17
CA THR A 94 6.99 16.02 2.37
C THR A 94 6.35 16.46 1.06
N PHE A 95 7.10 16.31 -0.01
CA PHE A 95 6.62 16.53 -1.37
C PHE A 95 5.98 15.25 -1.90
N MET A 96 4.71 15.31 -2.24
CA MET A 96 4.02 14.21 -2.93
C MET A 96 3.80 14.59 -4.38
N ALA A 97 4.45 13.86 -5.29
CA ALA A 97 4.31 14.07 -6.71
C ALA A 97 2.90 13.69 -7.20
N ARG A 98 2.49 14.26 -8.34
CA ARG A 98 1.20 13.92 -8.96
C ARG A 98 1.06 12.43 -9.18
N ASP A 99 -0.08 11.89 -8.82
CA ASP A 99 -0.39 10.48 -9.03
C ASP A 99 -0.30 10.03 -10.50
N SER A 100 -0.58 10.95 -11.42
CA SER A 100 -0.54 10.69 -12.87
C SER A 100 0.86 10.53 -13.47
N LEU A 101 1.92 10.93 -12.75
CA LEU A 101 3.29 10.77 -13.22
C LEU A 101 3.67 9.30 -13.33
N HIS A 102 4.41 8.96 -14.39
CA HIS A 102 4.94 7.61 -14.54
C HIS A 102 6.15 7.38 -13.66
N SER A 103 6.34 6.16 -13.17
CA SER A 103 7.48 5.78 -12.32
C SER A 103 8.83 6.14 -12.92
N LYS A 104 8.97 6.07 -14.25
CA LYS A 104 10.20 6.44 -14.98
C LYS A 104 10.56 7.93 -14.94
N ASP A 105 9.58 8.80 -14.68
CA ASP A 105 9.76 10.25 -14.66
C ASP A 105 10.09 10.77 -13.25
N ILE A 106 9.89 9.94 -12.23
CA ILE A 106 10.12 10.30 -10.83
C ILE A 106 11.59 10.63 -10.50
N PRO A 107 12.60 9.88 -10.98
CA PRO A 107 14.01 10.22 -10.71
C PRO A 107 14.40 11.61 -11.23
N GLU A 108 13.91 12.01 -12.40
CA GLU A 108 14.15 13.35 -12.96
C GLU A 108 13.48 14.42 -12.09
N LEU A 109 12.26 14.18 -11.61
CA LEU A 109 11.57 15.11 -10.71
C LEU A 109 12.36 15.27 -9.40
N TRP A 110 12.90 14.18 -8.82
CA TRP A 110 13.73 14.23 -7.62
C TRP A 110 15.01 15.04 -7.83
N TYR A 111 15.61 14.91 -9.00
CA TYR A 111 16.77 15.74 -9.37
C TYR A 111 16.40 17.23 -9.45
N GLN A 112 15.26 17.56 -10.09
CA GLN A 112 14.78 18.94 -10.21
C GLN A 112 14.46 19.55 -8.83
N ILE A 113 13.88 18.78 -7.92
CA ILE A 113 13.61 19.23 -6.55
C ILE A 113 14.92 19.58 -5.83
N ARG A 114 15.92 18.67 -5.87
CA ARG A 114 17.22 18.93 -5.24
C ARG A 114 17.87 20.21 -5.79
N LYS A 115 17.85 20.38 -7.10
CA LYS A 115 18.39 21.57 -7.77
C LYS A 115 17.66 22.84 -7.31
N LYS A 116 16.33 22.85 -7.37
CA LYS A 116 15.52 24.02 -6.98
C LYS A 116 15.72 24.42 -5.52
N VAL A 117 15.79 23.45 -4.61
CA VAL A 117 16.04 23.73 -3.19
C VAL A 117 17.48 24.20 -2.97
N ALA A 118 18.46 23.65 -3.69
CA ALA A 118 19.84 24.13 -3.65
C ALA A 118 19.96 25.59 -4.11
N ASP A 119 19.21 26.00 -5.14
CA ASP A 119 19.21 27.37 -5.68
C ASP A 119 18.81 28.42 -4.62
N ILE A 120 17.95 28.06 -3.66
CA ILE A 120 17.51 28.98 -2.59
C ILE A 120 18.33 28.85 -1.29
N ARG A 121 19.36 27.99 -1.25
CA ARG A 121 20.14 27.74 -0.02
C ARG A 121 20.68 29.03 0.60
N HIS A 122 21.13 30.00 -0.24
CA HIS A 122 21.64 31.28 0.19
C HIS A 122 20.59 32.22 0.80
N THR A 123 19.29 31.92 0.62
CA THR A 123 18.19 32.71 1.19
C THR A 123 17.72 32.16 2.54
N LEU A 124 18.14 30.95 2.89
CA LEU A 124 17.83 30.33 4.18
C LEU A 124 18.77 30.84 5.25
N PRO A 125 18.41 30.77 6.54
CA PRO A 125 19.30 31.15 7.63
C PRO A 125 20.64 30.41 7.51
N PRO A 126 21.78 31.10 7.80
CA PRO A 126 23.11 30.49 7.64
C PRO A 126 23.41 29.36 8.62
N GLU A 127 22.73 29.34 9.77
CA GLU A 127 22.95 28.40 10.87
C GLU A 127 22.25 27.05 10.64
N ILE A 128 21.45 26.89 9.56
CA ILE A 128 20.75 25.65 9.31
C ILE A 128 21.69 24.53 8.88
N GLN A 129 21.31 23.31 9.30
CA GLN A 129 21.91 22.06 8.85
C GLN A 129 20.99 21.40 7.81
N GLY A 130 21.56 21.01 6.68
CA GLY A 130 20.77 20.50 5.55
C GLY A 130 20.49 21.60 4.52
N PRO A 131 19.43 21.50 3.70
CA PRO A 131 18.37 20.46 3.66
C PRO A 131 18.88 19.06 3.32
N PHE A 132 18.35 18.05 4.04
CA PHE A 132 18.61 16.63 3.79
C PHE A 132 17.44 16.03 3.02
N PHE A 133 17.73 15.29 1.96
CA PHE A 133 16.71 14.72 1.08
C PHE A 133 16.61 13.20 1.27
N ASN A 134 15.40 12.69 1.48
CA ASN A 134 15.09 11.28 1.52
C ASN A 134 14.08 10.96 0.41
N ASP A 135 14.54 10.43 -0.71
CA ASP A 135 13.77 9.94 -1.83
C ASP A 135 13.57 8.40 -1.80
N GLU A 136 14.17 7.75 -0.81
CA GLU A 136 13.98 6.34 -0.50
C GLU A 136 12.89 6.09 0.59
N PHE A 137 12.07 7.08 0.87
CA PHE A 137 11.02 6.99 1.90
C PHE A 137 10.02 5.83 1.66
N GLY A 138 9.89 5.40 0.40
CA GLY A 138 9.05 4.27 0.00
C GLY A 138 9.69 2.89 0.15
N THR A 139 10.98 2.80 0.52
CA THR A 139 11.69 1.52 0.63
C THR A 139 11.02 0.60 1.65
N THR A 140 10.74 -0.65 1.23
CA THR A 140 10.10 -1.64 2.10
C THR A 140 11.14 -2.62 2.62
N PHE A 141 11.20 -2.75 3.95
CA PHE A 141 12.06 -3.68 4.67
C PHE A 141 11.27 -4.91 5.11
N GLY A 142 10.97 -5.80 4.17
CA GLY A 142 10.11 -6.97 4.42
C GLY A 142 10.65 -7.97 5.44
N ASN A 143 11.98 -7.98 5.65
CA ASN A 143 12.64 -8.85 6.62
C ASN A 143 13.30 -7.99 7.69
N ILE A 144 12.84 -8.12 8.93
CA ILE A 144 13.42 -7.40 10.07
C ILE A 144 13.85 -8.45 11.09
N TYR A 145 15.09 -8.32 11.56
CA TYR A 145 15.67 -9.14 12.62
C TYR A 145 15.97 -8.27 13.83
N ALA A 146 15.82 -8.82 15.02
CA ALA A 146 16.21 -8.19 16.28
C ALA A 146 17.44 -8.91 16.85
N LEU A 147 18.51 -8.17 17.06
CA LEU A 147 19.67 -8.62 17.79
C LEU A 147 19.54 -8.18 19.26
N THR A 148 19.40 -9.14 20.15
CA THR A 148 19.34 -8.93 21.61
C THR A 148 20.55 -9.54 22.28
N GLY A 149 20.94 -9.04 23.47
CA GLY A 149 22.09 -9.56 24.18
C GLY A 149 22.01 -9.31 25.68
N LYS A 150 21.74 -10.37 26.46
CA LYS A 150 21.71 -10.28 27.92
C LYS A 150 23.12 -10.20 28.49
N GLY A 151 23.38 -9.13 29.23
CA GLY A 151 24.68 -8.93 29.89
C GLY A 151 25.78 -8.35 29.02
N PHE A 152 25.48 -7.99 27.78
CA PHE A 152 26.37 -7.30 26.87
C PHE A 152 26.10 -5.80 26.88
N ASP A 153 27.17 -5.01 26.78
CA ASP A 153 27.06 -3.58 26.55
C ASP A 153 26.50 -3.30 25.14
N TYR A 154 25.78 -2.21 25.01
CA TYR A 154 25.15 -1.79 23.76
C TYR A 154 26.18 -1.56 22.64
N ALA A 155 27.39 -1.05 22.96
CA ALA A 155 28.49 -0.91 22.02
C ALA A 155 28.91 -2.26 21.38
N VAL A 156 28.99 -3.30 22.20
CA VAL A 156 29.31 -4.65 21.72
C VAL A 156 28.22 -5.19 20.80
N LEU A 157 26.93 -4.95 21.15
CA LEU A 157 25.80 -5.30 20.28
C LEU A 157 25.88 -4.60 18.93
N LYS A 158 26.24 -3.30 18.92
CA LYS A 158 26.45 -2.52 17.70
C LYS A 158 27.52 -3.13 16.82
N ASP A 159 28.68 -3.48 17.36
CA ASP A 159 29.77 -4.11 16.60
C ASP A 159 29.34 -5.41 15.91
N TYR A 160 28.54 -6.23 16.62
CA TYR A 160 27.97 -7.43 16.02
C TYR A 160 26.92 -7.10 14.96
N ALA A 161 26.07 -6.10 15.20
CA ALA A 161 25.06 -5.66 14.22
C ALA A 161 25.72 -5.17 12.93
N ASP A 162 26.79 -4.37 13.02
CA ASP A 162 27.56 -3.88 11.87
C ASP A 162 28.19 -5.03 11.07
N ARG A 163 28.77 -6.01 11.75
CA ARG A 163 29.31 -7.22 11.09
C ARG A 163 28.23 -8.02 10.40
N ILE A 164 27.08 -8.20 11.04
CA ILE A 164 25.92 -8.90 10.46
C ILE A 164 25.38 -8.11 9.28
N GLN A 165 25.28 -6.79 9.37
CA GLN A 165 24.87 -5.94 8.27
C GLN A 165 25.71 -6.17 7.01
N ILE A 166 27.04 -6.17 7.14
CA ILE A 166 27.97 -6.43 6.04
C ILE A 166 27.75 -7.83 5.44
N GLN A 167 27.48 -8.83 6.28
CA GLN A 167 27.19 -10.19 5.81
C GLN A 167 25.88 -10.26 5.05
N LEU A 168 24.81 -9.65 5.58
CA LEU A 168 23.50 -9.60 4.93
C LEU A 168 23.53 -8.82 3.60
N GLN A 169 24.29 -7.74 3.50
CA GLN A 169 24.46 -6.99 2.25
C GLN A 169 25.07 -7.80 1.10
N ARG A 170 25.81 -8.88 1.42
CA ARG A 170 26.41 -9.79 0.41
C ARG A 170 25.44 -10.85 -0.08
N VAL A 171 24.31 -11.01 0.58
CA VAL A 171 23.30 -12.00 0.18
C VAL A 171 22.66 -11.57 -1.14
N LYS A 172 22.49 -12.52 -2.04
CA LYS A 172 21.87 -12.25 -3.35
C LYS A 172 20.48 -11.66 -3.19
N ASP A 173 20.15 -10.70 -4.02
CA ASP A 173 18.86 -9.99 -4.09
C ASP A 173 18.56 -9.09 -2.86
N VAL A 174 19.49 -8.90 -1.94
CA VAL A 174 19.42 -7.85 -0.93
C VAL A 174 19.66 -6.49 -1.59
N GLY A 175 18.76 -5.54 -1.35
CA GLY A 175 18.89 -4.16 -1.79
C GLY A 175 19.64 -3.30 -0.77
N LYS A 176 19.05 -3.12 0.40
CA LYS A 176 19.59 -2.29 1.49
C LYS A 176 19.43 -3.03 2.83
N VAL A 177 20.39 -2.84 3.71
CA VAL A 177 20.27 -3.27 5.11
C VAL A 177 20.46 -2.04 6.00
N GLU A 178 19.44 -1.74 6.80
CA GLU A 178 19.43 -0.58 7.70
C GLU A 178 19.40 -1.05 9.16
N LEU A 179 20.21 -0.41 10.00
CA LEU A 179 20.21 -0.68 11.43
C LEU A 179 19.20 0.25 12.12
N VAL A 180 18.37 -0.32 12.97
CA VAL A 180 17.27 0.37 13.66
C VAL A 180 17.49 0.34 15.16
N GLY A 181 17.27 1.48 15.81
CA GLY A 181 17.40 1.59 17.26
C GLY A 181 18.83 1.78 17.75
N LEU A 182 19.74 2.19 16.86
CA LEU A 182 21.13 2.47 17.24
C LEU A 182 21.22 3.59 18.27
N GLN A 183 22.13 3.41 19.22
CA GLN A 183 22.58 4.46 20.12
C GLN A 183 24.06 4.72 19.85
N ASP A 184 24.38 5.93 19.41
CA ASP A 184 25.77 6.29 19.19
C ASP A 184 26.52 6.43 20.50
N GLU A 185 27.71 5.85 20.54
CA GLU A 185 28.60 5.98 21.66
C GLU A 185 29.18 7.39 21.74
N LYS A 186 29.34 7.91 22.94
CA LYS A 186 29.85 9.24 23.23
C LYS A 186 30.86 9.16 24.35
N ILE A 187 31.81 10.09 24.37
CA ILE A 187 32.66 10.36 25.54
C ILE A 187 32.15 11.64 26.15
N TRP A 188 31.63 11.53 27.36
CA TRP A 188 31.14 12.66 28.14
C TRP A 188 32.21 13.21 29.04
N ILE A 189 32.38 14.52 29.00
CA ILE A 189 33.16 15.31 29.94
C ILE A 189 32.18 16.18 30.70
N GLU A 190 31.79 15.74 31.88
CA GLU A 190 30.85 16.44 32.75
C GLU A 190 31.56 17.40 33.67
N LEU A 191 31.49 18.69 33.34
CA LEU A 191 32.14 19.78 34.04
C LEU A 191 31.23 20.39 35.12
N SER A 192 31.78 20.66 36.29
CA SER A 192 31.07 21.49 37.27
C SER A 192 31.40 22.99 36.99
N ASN A 193 30.37 23.71 36.53
CA ASN A 193 30.47 25.15 36.30
C ASN A 193 30.87 25.90 37.58
N LEU A 194 30.39 25.42 38.74
CA LEU A 194 30.77 25.99 40.02
C LEU A 194 32.25 25.79 40.34
N LYS A 195 32.82 24.58 40.07
CA LYS A 195 34.26 24.34 40.24
C LYS A 195 35.09 25.19 39.29
N LEU A 196 34.69 25.26 38.01
CA LEU A 196 35.35 26.11 37.01
C LEU A 196 35.39 27.60 37.48
N ALA A 197 34.24 28.08 37.90
CA ALA A 197 34.11 29.44 38.43
C ALA A 197 35.01 29.67 39.66
N THR A 198 35.06 28.74 40.59
CA THR A 198 35.88 28.82 41.78
C THR A 198 37.36 28.79 41.47
N LEU A 199 37.78 28.06 40.47
CA LEU A 199 39.18 27.96 40.05
C LEU A 199 39.60 29.05 39.05
N GLY A 200 38.65 29.81 38.53
CA GLY A 200 38.85 30.82 37.49
C GLY A 200 39.26 30.23 36.12
N VAL A 201 38.75 29.07 35.79
CA VAL A 201 38.99 28.36 34.51
C VAL A 201 37.86 28.67 33.53
N PRO A 202 38.11 29.40 32.43
CA PRO A 202 37.10 29.63 31.43
C PRO A 202 36.73 28.31 30.70
N LEU A 203 35.46 28.10 30.42
CA LEU A 203 34.97 26.93 29.71
C LEU A 203 35.57 26.82 28.29
N GLU A 204 35.73 27.97 27.63
CA GLU A 204 36.32 28.08 26.31
C GLU A 204 37.78 27.62 26.26
N ALA A 205 38.55 27.86 27.33
CA ALA A 205 39.91 27.38 27.42
C ALA A 205 39.99 25.83 27.46
N VAL A 206 39.03 25.20 28.15
CA VAL A 206 38.91 23.74 28.15
C VAL A 206 38.53 23.19 26.76
N GLN A 207 37.58 23.83 26.12
CA GLN A 207 37.14 23.44 24.76
C GLN A 207 38.31 23.58 23.76
N GLN A 208 38.97 24.70 23.74
CA GLN A 208 40.08 24.98 22.84
C GLN A 208 41.25 24.01 23.05
N ALA A 209 41.63 23.77 24.30
CA ALA A 209 42.73 22.85 24.64
C ALA A 209 42.45 21.42 24.13
N LEU A 210 41.22 20.96 24.28
CA LEU A 210 40.78 19.62 23.78
C LEU A 210 40.77 19.55 22.24
N GLN A 211 40.33 20.62 21.58
CA GLN A 211 40.32 20.71 20.11
C GLN A 211 41.73 20.72 19.53
N GLU A 212 42.62 21.54 20.07
CA GLU A 212 44.01 21.67 19.62
C GLU A 212 44.79 20.38 19.80
N GLN A 213 44.63 19.68 20.93
CA GLN A 213 45.34 18.45 21.22
C GLN A 213 44.94 17.33 20.30
N ASN A 214 43.65 17.19 20.01
CA ASN A 214 43.12 16.06 19.26
C ASN A 214 42.97 16.34 17.76
N ALA A 215 43.54 17.42 17.27
CA ALA A 215 43.47 17.82 15.87
C ALA A 215 44.27 16.86 14.98
N VAL A 216 43.67 16.49 13.84
CA VAL A 216 44.38 15.78 12.76
C VAL A 216 44.87 16.83 11.77
N SER A 217 46.16 17.20 11.91
CA SER A 217 46.79 18.21 11.05
C SER A 217 47.87 17.59 10.17
N THR A 218 48.02 18.13 8.96
CA THR A 218 49.11 17.71 8.07
C THR A 218 50.45 18.23 8.61
N ALA A 219 51.40 17.34 8.81
CA ALA A 219 52.78 17.67 9.18
C ALA A 219 53.71 17.75 7.96
N GLY A 220 53.18 17.53 6.75
CA GLY A 220 53.98 17.52 5.53
C GLY A 220 54.71 16.19 5.32
N PHE A 221 55.75 16.25 4.50
CA PHE A 221 56.60 15.10 4.19
C PHE A 221 58.04 15.59 4.00
N PHE A 222 58.97 14.65 4.20
CA PHE A 222 60.38 14.86 3.90
C PHE A 222 60.72 14.08 2.64
N GLU A 223 61.30 14.75 1.62
CA GLU A 223 61.61 14.15 0.34
C GLU A 223 63.13 13.94 0.23
N THR A 224 63.50 12.71 -0.02
CA THR A 224 64.85 12.29 -0.34
C THR A 224 64.98 11.98 -1.82
N PRO A 225 66.16 11.83 -2.39
CA PRO A 225 66.29 11.43 -3.80
C PRO A 225 65.65 10.09 -4.17
N SER A 226 65.38 9.22 -3.20
CA SER A 226 64.85 7.86 -3.39
C SER A 226 63.46 7.65 -2.77
N GLU A 227 63.03 8.45 -1.76
CA GLU A 227 61.87 8.15 -0.95
C GLU A 227 61.17 9.43 -0.49
N ARG A 228 59.85 9.30 -0.31
CA ARG A 228 59.00 10.30 0.29
C ARG A 228 58.52 9.85 1.68
N LEU A 229 59.03 10.43 2.72
CA LEU A 229 58.77 10.08 4.11
C LEU A 229 57.66 11.00 4.66
N GLN A 230 56.51 10.46 4.98
CA GLN A 230 55.40 11.19 5.58
C GLN A 230 55.72 11.48 7.04
N LEU A 231 55.62 12.76 7.43
CA LEU A 231 55.70 13.15 8.83
C LEU A 231 54.31 12.99 9.49
N ARG A 232 54.31 12.38 10.65
CA ARG A 232 53.11 12.24 11.45
C ARG A 232 53.32 12.72 12.87
N VAL A 233 52.43 13.58 13.32
CA VAL A 233 52.44 14.12 14.70
C VAL A 233 51.54 13.19 15.51
N SER A 234 52.07 12.63 16.58
CA SER A 234 51.30 11.90 17.59
C SER A 234 50.76 12.90 18.64
N GLY A 235 49.71 12.54 19.32
CA GLY A 235 49.12 13.37 20.37
C GLY A 235 47.60 13.30 20.45
N ARG A 236 47.00 12.49 19.56
CA ARG A 236 45.57 12.13 19.65
C ARG A 236 45.30 11.37 20.95
N PHE A 237 44.08 11.48 21.42
CA PHE A 237 43.64 10.67 22.54
C PHE A 237 43.41 9.22 22.08
N ASP A 238 44.08 8.27 22.73
CA ASP A 238 43.97 6.83 22.47
C ASP A 238 43.25 6.08 23.63
N SER A 239 42.87 6.81 24.69
CA SER A 239 42.06 6.28 25.81
C SER A 239 41.35 7.39 26.56
N VAL A 240 40.23 7.00 27.22
CA VAL A 240 39.48 7.92 28.09
C VAL A 240 40.35 8.39 29.25
N GLU A 241 41.27 7.55 29.72
CA GLU A 241 42.18 7.90 30.78
C GLU A 241 43.19 9.03 30.38
N GLN A 242 43.66 9.03 29.12
CA GLN A 242 44.46 10.12 28.61
C GLN A 242 43.69 11.46 28.59
N ILE A 243 42.39 11.43 28.27
CA ILE A 243 41.53 12.61 28.31
C ILE A 243 41.44 13.09 29.77
N ARG A 244 41.24 12.20 30.74
CA ARG A 244 41.13 12.51 32.16
C ARG A 244 42.42 13.11 32.70
N GLN A 245 43.58 12.62 32.28
CA GLN A 245 44.89 13.07 32.72
C GLN A 245 45.40 14.29 31.93
N PHE A 246 44.67 14.72 30.88
CA PHE A 246 45.12 15.80 30.02
C PHE A 246 45.29 17.14 30.77
N PRO A 247 46.48 17.78 30.74
CA PRO A 247 46.74 19.03 31.43
C PRO A 247 46.21 20.24 30.64
N ILE A 248 45.41 21.06 31.30
CA ILE A 248 44.95 22.37 30.79
C ILE A 248 45.72 23.47 31.51
N ARG A 249 46.34 24.35 30.79
CA ARG A 249 47.04 25.52 31.34
C ARG A 249 46.15 26.77 31.22
N VAL A 250 45.89 27.40 32.34
CA VAL A 250 45.15 28.66 32.40
C VAL A 250 45.99 29.67 33.19
N GLY A 251 46.53 30.64 32.47
CA GLY A 251 47.53 31.56 33.06
C GLY A 251 48.78 30.81 33.57
N ASP A 252 49.10 30.96 34.84
CA ASP A 252 50.23 30.26 35.49
C ASP A 252 49.88 28.97 36.22
N ARG A 253 48.62 28.52 36.11
CA ARG A 253 48.14 27.30 36.75
C ARG A 253 47.91 26.20 35.70
N THR A 254 48.17 24.97 36.13
CA THR A 254 47.88 23.77 35.32
C THR A 254 46.94 22.87 36.08
N PHE A 255 45.86 22.49 35.47
CA PHE A 255 44.84 21.54 35.98
C PHE A 255 44.77 20.35 35.07
N ARG A 256 44.42 19.17 35.60
CA ARG A 256 44.00 18.04 34.77
C ARG A 256 42.49 18.09 34.54
N ILE A 257 42.02 17.59 33.42
CA ILE A 257 40.58 17.52 33.16
C ILE A 257 39.88 16.77 34.30
N GLY A 258 40.44 15.65 34.79
CA GLY A 258 39.88 14.88 35.89
C GLY A 258 39.76 15.63 37.23
N ASP A 259 40.47 16.80 37.41
CA ASP A 259 40.31 17.61 38.62
C ASP A 259 39.02 18.43 38.61
N VAL A 260 38.54 18.81 37.43
CA VAL A 260 37.39 19.71 37.22
C VAL A 260 36.16 19.02 36.59
N ALA A 261 36.35 17.85 35.98
CA ALA A 261 35.33 17.10 35.26
C ALA A 261 35.35 15.62 35.58
N GLU A 262 34.22 14.99 35.42
CA GLU A 262 34.09 13.53 35.29
C GLU A 262 34.13 13.15 33.84
N VAL A 263 34.97 12.15 33.45
CA VAL A 263 35.11 11.68 32.08
C VAL A 263 34.70 10.23 32.01
N HIS A 264 33.70 9.91 31.20
CA HIS A 264 33.18 8.55 31.03
C HIS A 264 32.68 8.31 29.61
N ARG A 265 32.71 7.03 29.20
CA ARG A 265 32.00 6.58 27.98
C ARG A 265 30.53 6.38 28.30
N GLY A 266 29.68 6.71 27.37
CA GLY A 266 28.23 6.54 27.46
C GLY A 266 27.62 6.57 26.06
N PHE A 267 26.32 6.75 26.00
CA PHE A 267 25.58 6.86 24.75
C PHE A 267 24.92 8.23 24.64
N ASN A 268 24.18 8.44 23.55
CA ASN A 268 23.36 9.64 23.37
C ASN A 268 22.50 9.91 24.63
N ASP A 269 22.50 11.16 25.08
CA ASP A 269 21.65 11.62 26.18
C ASP A 269 21.12 13.04 25.86
N PRO A 270 19.82 13.19 25.55
CA PRO A 270 18.77 12.17 25.56
C PRO A 270 18.99 11.06 24.49
N PRO A 271 18.52 9.83 24.80
CA PRO A 271 18.69 8.70 23.89
C PRO A 271 18.10 8.96 22.50
N ALA A 272 18.69 8.38 21.46
CA ALA A 272 18.09 8.28 20.15
C ALA A 272 16.87 7.31 20.15
N PRO A 273 16.02 7.34 19.13
CA PRO A 273 14.92 6.36 19.03
C PRO A 273 15.42 4.93 19.20
N ARG A 274 14.67 4.14 19.98
CA ARG A 274 15.05 2.77 20.37
C ARG A 274 14.14 1.74 19.76
N MET A 275 14.70 0.54 19.58
CA MET A 275 13.92 -0.65 19.29
C MET A 275 13.96 -1.59 20.49
N ARG A 276 12.81 -2.16 20.85
CA ARG A 276 12.67 -3.15 21.91
C ARG A 276 11.94 -4.38 21.36
N PHE A 277 12.45 -5.56 21.64
CA PHE A 277 11.87 -6.81 21.18
C PHE A 277 11.56 -7.71 22.37
N MET A 278 10.29 -8.11 22.51
CA MET A 278 9.80 -8.96 23.61
C MET A 278 10.18 -8.44 25.01
N GLY A 279 10.26 -7.10 25.17
CA GLY A 279 10.59 -6.44 26.45
C GLY A 279 12.08 -6.23 26.69
N GLU A 280 12.94 -6.56 25.74
CA GLU A 280 14.39 -6.36 25.80
C GLU A 280 14.83 -5.30 24.80
N ASP A 281 15.87 -4.50 25.13
CA ASP A 281 16.47 -3.59 24.17
C ASP A 281 17.14 -4.37 23.06
N ALA A 282 16.96 -3.94 21.81
CA ALA A 282 17.43 -4.64 20.63
C ALA A 282 17.96 -3.68 19.57
N ILE A 283 18.86 -4.15 18.74
CA ILE A 283 19.22 -3.50 17.49
C ILE A 283 18.52 -4.23 16.36
N GLY A 284 17.73 -3.50 15.58
CA GLY A 284 17.03 -4.03 14.42
C GLY A 284 17.92 -4.04 13.18
N LEU A 285 17.87 -5.14 12.41
CA LEU A 285 18.45 -5.23 11.08
C LEU A 285 17.31 -5.34 10.08
N ALA A 286 17.02 -4.24 9.42
CA ALA A 286 15.94 -4.14 8.44
C ALA A 286 16.51 -4.37 7.04
N VAL A 287 16.02 -5.41 6.34
CA VAL A 287 16.54 -5.85 5.04
C VAL A 287 15.48 -5.59 3.97
N SER A 288 15.84 -4.81 2.96
CA SER A 288 15.01 -4.61 1.77
C SER A 288 15.44 -5.54 0.64
N MET A 289 14.51 -5.87 -0.23
CA MET A 289 14.76 -6.61 -1.45
C MET A 289 15.17 -5.66 -2.58
N LYS A 290 16.06 -6.13 -3.45
CA LYS A 290 16.41 -5.41 -4.68
C LYS A 290 15.21 -5.38 -5.64
N ASP A 291 15.06 -4.31 -6.40
CA ASP A 291 14.02 -4.20 -7.42
C ASP A 291 14.07 -5.36 -8.42
N GLY A 292 12.88 -5.96 -8.65
CA GLY A 292 12.76 -7.14 -9.52
C GLY A 292 13.25 -8.45 -8.92
N GLY A 293 13.66 -8.49 -7.64
CA GLY A 293 14.02 -9.71 -6.92
C GLY A 293 12.81 -10.62 -6.63
N ASP A 294 13.10 -11.84 -6.18
CA ASP A 294 12.09 -12.80 -5.69
C ASP A 294 12.20 -12.93 -4.17
N ILE A 295 11.11 -12.59 -3.48
CA ILE A 295 11.10 -12.55 -2.00
C ILE A 295 11.27 -13.93 -1.38
N LEU A 296 10.83 -15.00 -2.04
CA LEU A 296 10.99 -16.36 -1.51
C LEU A 296 12.41 -16.90 -1.71
N VAL A 297 13.05 -16.51 -2.83
CA VAL A 297 14.48 -16.82 -3.07
C VAL A 297 15.34 -16.07 -2.07
N LEU A 298 15.07 -14.76 -1.89
CA LEU A 298 15.72 -13.95 -0.87
C LEU A 298 15.52 -14.53 0.53
N GLY A 299 14.30 -14.94 0.87
CA GLY A 299 13.99 -15.51 2.18
C GLY A 299 14.82 -16.75 2.49
N LYS A 300 14.95 -17.68 1.53
CA LYS A 300 15.80 -18.87 1.69
C LYS A 300 17.28 -18.53 1.84
N ALA A 301 17.76 -17.55 1.07
CA ALA A 301 19.16 -17.11 1.16
C ALA A 301 19.44 -16.42 2.51
N LEU A 302 18.51 -15.58 2.99
CA LEU A 302 18.60 -14.95 4.32
C LEU A 302 18.51 -15.98 5.45
N GLU A 303 17.69 -17.01 5.32
CA GLU A 303 17.57 -18.07 6.34
C GLU A 303 18.88 -18.85 6.49
N GLY A 304 19.53 -19.19 5.37
CA GLY A 304 20.86 -19.82 5.39
C GLY A 304 21.93 -18.93 6.03
N GLU A 305 21.89 -17.62 5.81
CA GLU A 305 22.80 -16.65 6.46
C GLU A 305 22.46 -16.45 7.93
N PHE A 306 21.17 -16.35 8.25
CA PHE A 306 20.68 -16.26 9.62
C PHE A 306 21.18 -17.43 10.49
N GLU A 307 21.06 -18.68 10.03
CA GLU A 307 21.57 -19.85 10.75
C GLU A 307 23.10 -19.82 10.91
N ARG A 308 23.82 -19.29 9.93
CA ARG A 308 25.28 -19.15 9.96
C ARG A 308 25.70 -18.11 10.99
N VAL A 309 25.01 -16.98 11.01
CA VAL A 309 25.22 -15.91 12.00
C VAL A 309 24.90 -16.40 13.40
N ALA A 310 23.71 -17.00 13.59
CA ALA A 310 23.26 -17.48 14.89
C ALA A 310 24.22 -18.48 15.56
N ARG A 311 24.89 -19.33 14.76
CA ARG A 311 25.93 -20.25 15.27
C ARG A 311 27.21 -19.58 15.73
N ASN A 312 27.49 -18.36 15.21
CA ASN A 312 28.72 -17.63 15.51
C ASN A 312 28.53 -16.53 16.57
N LEU A 313 27.29 -16.33 17.05
CA LEU A 313 27.03 -15.37 18.11
C LEU A 313 27.51 -15.90 19.47
N PRO A 314 28.01 -15.01 20.34
CA PRO A 314 28.35 -15.37 21.73
C PRO A 314 27.11 -15.87 22.49
N ALA A 315 27.33 -16.72 23.49
CA ALA A 315 26.27 -17.15 24.39
C ALA A 315 25.65 -15.95 25.11
N GLY A 316 24.34 -15.81 25.06
CA GLY A 316 23.59 -14.67 25.59
C GLY A 316 23.23 -13.61 24.55
N MET A 317 23.76 -13.68 23.32
CA MET A 317 23.26 -12.93 22.17
C MET A 317 22.32 -13.80 21.35
N GLU A 318 21.20 -13.22 20.96
CA GLU A 318 20.21 -13.91 20.11
C GLU A 318 19.84 -13.02 18.94
N LEU A 319 19.75 -13.62 17.76
CA LEU A 319 19.17 -13.00 16.57
C LEU A 319 17.80 -13.63 16.34
N ARG A 320 16.74 -12.82 16.32
CA ARG A 320 15.37 -13.30 16.17
C ARG A 320 14.67 -12.59 15.01
N LYS A 321 13.74 -13.28 14.36
CA LYS A 321 12.88 -12.69 13.33
C LYS A 321 11.80 -11.84 13.98
N VAL A 322 11.64 -10.62 13.48
CA VAL A 322 10.57 -9.68 13.87
C VAL A 322 9.50 -9.64 12.80
N SER A 323 9.90 -9.45 11.53
CA SER A 323 9.04 -9.49 10.37
C SER A 323 9.62 -10.45 9.34
N ASP A 324 8.76 -11.31 8.80
CA ASP A 324 9.11 -12.36 7.82
C ASP A 324 8.15 -12.25 6.62
N GLN A 325 8.44 -11.34 5.71
CA GLN A 325 7.65 -11.17 4.49
C GLN A 325 7.64 -12.43 3.60
N PRO A 326 8.73 -13.18 3.45
CA PRO A 326 8.70 -14.48 2.75
C PRO A 326 7.65 -15.44 3.28
N ALA A 327 7.50 -15.53 4.62
CA ALA A 327 6.47 -16.37 5.23
C ALA A 327 5.05 -15.82 4.93
N ALA A 328 4.84 -14.51 5.02
CA ALA A 328 3.57 -13.87 4.69
C ALA A 328 3.20 -14.07 3.20
N VAL A 329 4.17 -13.91 2.30
CA VAL A 329 3.97 -14.14 0.86
C VAL A 329 3.66 -15.60 0.58
N LYS A 330 4.40 -16.54 1.19
CA LYS A 330 4.14 -17.97 1.03
C LYS A 330 2.75 -18.36 1.50
N ALA A 331 2.30 -17.82 2.63
CA ALA A 331 0.94 -18.06 3.15
C ALA A 331 -0.12 -17.47 2.21
N GLY A 332 0.04 -16.21 1.80
CA GLY A 332 -0.89 -15.53 0.90
C GLY A 332 -0.97 -16.17 -0.49
N VAL A 333 0.18 -16.48 -1.11
CA VAL A 333 0.21 -17.18 -2.40
C VAL A 333 -0.39 -18.59 -2.26
N GLY A 334 -0.10 -19.30 -1.16
CA GLY A 334 -0.67 -20.62 -0.88
C GLY A 334 -2.20 -20.59 -0.79
N GLU A 335 -2.78 -19.62 -0.10
CA GLU A 335 -4.24 -19.42 -0.02
C GLU A 335 -4.85 -19.21 -1.40
N PHE A 336 -4.27 -18.32 -2.22
CA PHE A 336 -4.78 -18.08 -3.57
C PHE A 336 -4.59 -19.25 -4.52
N VAL A 337 -3.50 -20.00 -4.42
CA VAL A 337 -3.31 -21.25 -5.19
C VAL A 337 -4.38 -22.28 -4.79
N GLN A 338 -4.70 -22.40 -3.51
CA GLN A 338 -5.80 -23.26 -3.06
C GLN A 338 -7.13 -22.82 -3.68
N VAL A 339 -7.46 -21.52 -3.59
CA VAL A 339 -8.67 -20.95 -4.21
C VAL A 339 -8.71 -21.22 -5.72
N LEU A 340 -7.58 -21.09 -6.41
CA LEU A 340 -7.47 -21.39 -7.84
C LEU A 340 -7.75 -22.87 -8.15
N VAL A 341 -7.19 -23.78 -7.36
CA VAL A 341 -7.42 -25.23 -7.51
C VAL A 341 -8.88 -25.59 -7.20
N GLU A 342 -9.46 -25.04 -6.14
CA GLU A 342 -10.88 -25.24 -5.81
C GLU A 342 -11.78 -24.76 -6.96
N ALA A 343 -11.54 -23.55 -7.48
CA ALA A 343 -12.27 -23.01 -8.62
C ALA A 343 -12.10 -23.87 -9.87
N LEU A 344 -10.90 -24.34 -10.16
CA LEU A 344 -10.62 -25.25 -11.27
C LEU A 344 -11.43 -26.56 -11.15
N VAL A 345 -11.41 -27.18 -9.96
CA VAL A 345 -12.17 -28.43 -9.70
C VAL A 345 -13.67 -28.19 -9.89
N ILE A 346 -14.21 -27.08 -9.38
CA ILE A 346 -15.62 -26.73 -9.54
C ILE A 346 -15.98 -26.58 -11.02
N VAL A 347 -15.17 -25.85 -11.78
CA VAL A 347 -15.40 -25.65 -13.21
C VAL A 347 -15.35 -26.97 -13.98
N LEU A 348 -14.40 -27.85 -13.66
CA LEU A 348 -14.30 -29.17 -14.25
C LEU A 348 -15.54 -30.04 -13.94
N LEU A 349 -16.01 -30.04 -12.70
CA LEU A 349 -17.22 -30.74 -12.28
C LEU A 349 -18.45 -30.23 -13.05
N VAL A 350 -18.62 -28.90 -13.12
CA VAL A 350 -19.70 -28.28 -13.89
C VAL A 350 -19.66 -28.75 -15.36
N SER A 351 -18.48 -28.73 -15.97
CA SER A 351 -18.28 -29.14 -17.35
C SER A 351 -18.62 -30.61 -17.55
N PHE A 352 -18.22 -31.52 -16.64
CA PHE A 352 -18.53 -32.93 -16.72
C PHE A 352 -20.04 -33.22 -16.55
N PHE A 353 -20.68 -32.59 -15.57
CA PHE A 353 -22.11 -32.81 -15.32
C PHE A 353 -23.00 -32.22 -16.43
N SER A 354 -22.62 -31.09 -16.99
CA SER A 354 -23.44 -30.34 -17.94
C SER A 354 -23.25 -30.79 -19.39
N LEU A 355 -22.04 -31.12 -19.79
CA LEU A 355 -21.67 -31.46 -21.16
C LEU A 355 -21.49 -32.97 -21.37
N GLY A 356 -21.40 -33.75 -20.29
CA GLY A 356 -21.08 -35.17 -20.32
C GLY A 356 -19.58 -35.44 -20.34
N LEU A 357 -19.19 -36.69 -20.05
CA LEU A 357 -17.80 -37.06 -19.73
C LEU A 357 -16.79 -36.72 -20.83
N ARG A 358 -17.10 -37.04 -22.09
CA ARG A 358 -16.17 -36.85 -23.19
C ARG A 358 -16.05 -35.41 -23.66
N THR A 359 -17.15 -34.71 -23.70
CA THR A 359 -17.18 -33.28 -24.05
C THR A 359 -16.55 -32.43 -22.92
N GLY A 360 -16.85 -32.80 -21.66
CA GLY A 360 -16.23 -32.19 -20.49
C GLY A 360 -14.72 -32.45 -20.42
N LEU A 361 -14.23 -33.61 -20.88
CA LEU A 361 -12.79 -33.90 -20.93
C LEU A 361 -12.02 -32.98 -21.89
N VAL A 362 -12.61 -32.58 -23.01
CA VAL A 362 -12.00 -31.63 -23.94
C VAL A 362 -11.78 -30.27 -23.26
N VAL A 363 -12.82 -29.80 -22.57
CA VAL A 363 -12.74 -28.55 -21.80
C VAL A 363 -11.73 -28.69 -20.65
N ALA A 364 -11.73 -29.84 -19.94
CA ALA A 364 -10.83 -30.13 -18.84
C ALA A 364 -9.35 -30.11 -19.23
N LEU A 365 -9.02 -30.50 -20.46
CA LEU A 365 -7.66 -30.42 -20.98
C LEU A 365 -7.29 -29.02 -21.50
N ALA A 366 -8.27 -28.27 -22.01
CA ALA A 366 -8.05 -26.93 -22.53
C ALA A 366 -7.70 -25.94 -21.41
N ILE A 367 -8.32 -26.02 -20.23
CA ILE A 367 -8.14 -25.05 -19.15
C ILE A 367 -6.71 -25.00 -18.61
N PRO A 368 -6.06 -26.14 -18.23
CA PRO A 368 -4.66 -26.12 -17.79
C PRO A 368 -3.70 -25.60 -18.87
N LEU A 369 -4.00 -25.89 -20.14
CA LEU A 369 -3.21 -25.39 -21.26
C LEU A 369 -3.29 -23.85 -21.37
N VAL A 370 -4.50 -23.28 -21.23
CA VAL A 370 -4.70 -21.83 -21.24
C VAL A 370 -3.98 -21.18 -20.07
N LEU A 371 -4.04 -21.78 -18.87
CA LEU A 371 -3.30 -21.30 -17.71
C LEU A 371 -1.79 -21.33 -17.95
N ALA A 372 -1.27 -22.42 -18.54
CA ALA A 372 0.14 -22.53 -18.88
C ALA A 372 0.57 -21.43 -19.89
N MET A 373 -0.23 -21.18 -20.91
CA MET A 373 -0.01 -20.09 -21.88
C MET A 373 -0.05 -18.73 -21.19
N THR A 374 -0.95 -18.55 -20.22
CA THR A 374 -1.06 -17.31 -19.44
C THR A 374 0.18 -17.09 -18.58
N PHE A 375 0.68 -18.12 -17.89
CA PHE A 375 1.94 -18.03 -17.12
C PHE A 375 3.14 -17.74 -18.01
N ALA A 376 3.22 -18.34 -19.20
CA ALA A 376 4.28 -18.04 -20.15
C ALA A 376 4.25 -16.56 -20.60
N ALA A 377 3.06 -16.04 -20.88
CA ALA A 377 2.89 -14.64 -21.25
C ALA A 377 3.17 -13.70 -20.07
N MET A 378 2.70 -14.03 -18.87
CA MET A 378 3.02 -13.25 -17.66
C MET A 378 4.54 -13.16 -17.44
N HIS A 379 5.25 -14.27 -17.60
CA HIS A 379 6.71 -14.28 -17.48
C HIS A 379 7.38 -13.41 -18.55
N TYR A 380 6.92 -13.48 -19.78
CA TYR A 380 7.44 -12.66 -20.87
C TYR A 380 7.23 -11.15 -20.66
N PHE A 381 6.06 -10.76 -20.12
CA PHE A 381 5.73 -9.36 -19.82
C PHE A 381 6.20 -8.88 -18.44
N GLY A 382 6.90 -9.72 -17.67
CA GLY A 382 7.41 -9.36 -16.34
C GLY A 382 6.32 -9.18 -15.27
N ILE A 383 5.17 -9.87 -15.39
CA ILE A 383 4.07 -9.79 -14.42
C ILE A 383 4.27 -10.90 -13.38
N GLY A 384 4.62 -10.52 -12.15
CA GLY A 384 4.85 -11.47 -11.05
C GLY A 384 3.58 -12.07 -10.45
N LEU A 385 3.77 -13.06 -9.58
CA LEU A 385 2.71 -13.64 -8.76
C LEU A 385 2.60 -12.85 -7.45
N HIS A 386 1.48 -12.17 -7.28
CA HIS A 386 1.13 -11.45 -6.07
C HIS A 386 -0.40 -11.49 -5.89
N LYS A 387 -0.90 -11.08 -4.73
CA LYS A 387 -2.34 -11.19 -4.42
C LYS A 387 -3.25 -10.64 -5.52
N ILE A 388 -2.86 -9.57 -6.21
CA ILE A 388 -3.67 -8.95 -7.27
C ILE A 388 -3.66 -9.81 -8.55
N SER A 389 -2.49 -10.28 -9.01
CA SER A 389 -2.40 -11.12 -10.21
C SER A 389 -3.02 -12.50 -10.01
N LEU A 390 -2.89 -13.09 -8.81
CA LEU A 390 -3.49 -14.38 -8.47
C LEU A 390 -5.02 -14.27 -8.39
N GLY A 391 -5.55 -13.23 -7.77
CA GLY A 391 -6.99 -12.96 -7.78
C GLY A 391 -7.53 -12.74 -9.20
N ALA A 392 -6.77 -12.07 -10.05
CA ALA A 392 -7.10 -11.89 -11.46
C ALA A 392 -7.11 -13.22 -12.24
N LEU A 393 -6.21 -14.17 -11.93
CA LEU A 393 -6.21 -15.52 -12.49
C LEU A 393 -7.46 -16.31 -12.10
N VAL A 394 -7.86 -16.24 -10.81
CA VAL A 394 -9.10 -16.90 -10.35
C VAL A 394 -10.33 -16.30 -11.03
N LEU A 395 -10.37 -14.96 -11.15
CA LEU A 395 -11.42 -14.27 -11.90
C LEU A 395 -11.45 -14.72 -13.37
N ALA A 396 -10.28 -14.74 -14.01
CA ALA A 396 -10.15 -15.18 -15.39
C ALA A 396 -10.59 -16.63 -15.57
N LEU A 397 -10.29 -17.52 -14.63
CA LEU A 397 -10.65 -18.94 -14.71
C LEU A 397 -12.15 -19.14 -14.93
N GLY A 398 -13.02 -18.38 -14.25
CA GLY A 398 -14.46 -18.41 -14.48
C GLY A 398 -14.88 -17.94 -15.87
N LEU A 399 -14.05 -17.12 -16.51
CA LEU A 399 -14.30 -16.55 -17.85
C LEU A 399 -13.66 -17.34 -18.99
N LEU A 400 -12.58 -18.07 -18.72
CA LEU A 400 -11.82 -18.83 -19.71
C LEU A 400 -12.61 -19.99 -20.34
N VAL A 401 -13.56 -20.52 -19.57
CA VAL A 401 -14.30 -21.72 -19.95
C VAL A 401 -15.28 -21.45 -21.08
N ASP A 402 -15.74 -20.23 -21.22
CA ASP A 402 -16.78 -19.81 -22.16
C ASP A 402 -16.44 -20.17 -23.61
N ASP A 403 -15.26 -19.79 -24.07
CA ASP A 403 -14.85 -20.01 -25.46
C ASP A 403 -14.70 -21.49 -25.79
N ALA A 404 -14.14 -22.27 -24.86
CA ALA A 404 -13.99 -23.72 -25.02
C ALA A 404 -15.33 -24.43 -25.01
N ILE A 405 -16.27 -24.05 -24.12
CA ILE A 405 -17.61 -24.60 -24.07
C ILE A 405 -18.37 -24.35 -25.39
N ILE A 406 -18.35 -23.08 -25.86
CA ILE A 406 -19.05 -22.72 -27.11
C ILE A 406 -18.47 -23.50 -28.29
N ALA A 407 -17.17 -23.62 -28.39
CA ALA A 407 -16.52 -24.36 -29.49
C ALA A 407 -16.86 -25.85 -29.46
N VAL A 408 -16.75 -26.50 -28.28
CA VAL A 408 -17.05 -27.92 -28.13
C VAL A 408 -18.55 -28.24 -28.34
N GLU A 409 -19.44 -27.41 -27.81
CA GLU A 409 -20.85 -27.57 -27.94
C GLU A 409 -21.31 -27.42 -29.40
N MET A 410 -20.78 -26.45 -30.14
CA MET A 410 -21.06 -26.27 -31.56
C MET A 410 -20.60 -27.50 -32.38
N MET A 411 -19.41 -28.03 -32.05
CA MET A 411 -18.94 -29.27 -32.67
C MET A 411 -19.89 -30.43 -32.40
N ALA A 412 -20.31 -30.63 -31.13
CA ALA A 412 -21.20 -31.70 -30.73
C ALA A 412 -22.53 -31.61 -31.46
N ILE A 413 -23.17 -30.43 -31.52
CA ILE A 413 -24.41 -30.18 -32.21
C ILE A 413 -24.29 -30.49 -33.70
N LYS A 414 -23.19 -30.07 -34.35
CA LYS A 414 -22.99 -30.37 -35.78
C LYS A 414 -22.77 -31.85 -36.05
N MET A 415 -22.09 -32.54 -35.13
CA MET A 415 -21.97 -34.02 -35.23
C MET A 415 -23.29 -34.72 -35.00
N GLU A 416 -24.16 -34.26 -34.10
CA GLU A 416 -25.54 -34.75 -33.93
C GLU A 416 -26.38 -34.51 -35.18
N GLN A 417 -26.13 -33.43 -35.95
CA GLN A 417 -26.76 -33.13 -37.22
C GLN A 417 -26.21 -33.97 -38.40
N GLY A 418 -25.29 -34.92 -38.13
CA GLY A 418 -24.76 -35.84 -39.14
C GLY A 418 -23.51 -35.33 -39.89
N TYR A 419 -22.90 -34.23 -39.44
CA TYR A 419 -21.62 -33.75 -40.01
C TYR A 419 -20.48 -34.65 -39.56
N ASP A 420 -19.54 -34.90 -40.47
CA ASP A 420 -18.28 -35.57 -40.14
C ASP A 420 -17.47 -34.74 -39.12
N ARG A 421 -16.67 -35.42 -38.27
CA ARG A 421 -15.87 -34.78 -37.22
C ARG A 421 -15.02 -33.65 -37.72
N LEU A 422 -14.31 -33.81 -38.83
CA LEU A 422 -13.49 -32.80 -39.48
C LEU A 422 -14.31 -31.59 -39.94
N LYS A 423 -15.44 -31.82 -40.53
CA LYS A 423 -16.34 -30.75 -40.99
C LYS A 423 -16.97 -30.02 -39.80
N ALA A 424 -17.38 -30.74 -38.76
CA ALA A 424 -17.95 -30.17 -37.56
C ALA A 424 -16.93 -29.26 -36.84
N ALA A 425 -15.69 -29.71 -36.70
CA ALA A 425 -14.62 -28.92 -36.08
C ALA A 425 -14.23 -27.70 -36.92
N SER A 426 -14.18 -27.83 -38.24
CA SER A 426 -13.91 -26.70 -39.13
C SER A 426 -15.06 -25.70 -39.17
N TYR A 427 -16.30 -26.16 -39.01
CA TYR A 427 -17.48 -25.30 -38.97
C TYR A 427 -17.52 -24.43 -37.70
N ALA A 428 -16.99 -24.91 -36.58
CA ALA A 428 -16.88 -24.11 -35.34
C ALA A 428 -16.13 -22.77 -35.60
N TRP A 429 -15.07 -22.81 -36.44
CA TRP A 429 -14.37 -21.54 -36.82
C TRP A 429 -15.28 -20.61 -37.61
N SER A 430 -15.90 -21.10 -38.68
CA SER A 430 -16.65 -20.23 -39.61
C SER A 430 -17.90 -19.59 -38.99
N SER A 431 -18.47 -20.22 -37.94
CA SER A 431 -19.71 -19.75 -37.30
C SER A 431 -19.49 -19.00 -35.99
N THR A 432 -18.43 -19.31 -35.23
CA THR A 432 -18.30 -18.81 -33.85
C THR A 432 -17.01 -18.09 -33.55
N ALA A 433 -15.92 -18.31 -34.33
CA ALA A 433 -14.61 -17.76 -33.96
C ALA A 433 -14.59 -16.22 -33.87
N PHE A 434 -15.20 -15.53 -34.82
CA PHE A 434 -15.23 -14.08 -34.85
C PHE A 434 -16.15 -13.47 -33.79
N PRO A 435 -17.41 -13.93 -33.61
CA PRO A 435 -18.25 -13.51 -32.49
C PRO A 435 -17.63 -13.77 -31.12
N MET A 436 -16.92 -14.90 -30.95
CA MET A 436 -16.19 -15.20 -29.71
C MET A 436 -15.06 -14.20 -29.48
N LEU A 437 -14.22 -13.91 -30.50
CA LEU A 437 -13.15 -12.92 -30.40
C LEU A 437 -13.69 -11.55 -30.00
N THR A 438 -14.74 -11.10 -30.69
CA THR A 438 -15.36 -9.79 -30.37
C THR A 438 -15.89 -9.78 -28.94
N GLY A 439 -16.58 -10.84 -28.51
CA GLY A 439 -17.06 -10.98 -27.13
C GLY A 439 -15.93 -10.98 -26.09
N THR A 440 -14.84 -11.68 -26.38
CA THR A 440 -13.63 -11.72 -25.55
C THR A 440 -12.97 -10.35 -25.44
N LEU A 441 -12.85 -9.61 -26.55
CA LEU A 441 -12.32 -8.26 -26.55
C LEU A 441 -13.24 -7.27 -25.82
N ILE A 442 -14.56 -7.41 -25.91
CA ILE A 442 -15.52 -6.58 -25.15
C ILE A 442 -15.37 -6.85 -23.64
N THR A 443 -15.21 -8.13 -23.25
CA THR A 443 -14.99 -8.50 -21.86
C THR A 443 -13.64 -7.92 -21.34
N ALA A 444 -12.56 -8.05 -22.13
CA ALA A 444 -11.27 -7.46 -21.81
C ALA A 444 -11.34 -5.92 -21.72
N ALA A 445 -12.09 -5.27 -22.63
CA ALA A 445 -12.33 -3.84 -22.60
C ALA A 445 -13.04 -3.37 -21.33
N GLY A 446 -13.85 -4.23 -20.70
CA GLY A 446 -14.46 -3.95 -19.39
C GLY A 446 -13.44 -3.66 -18.28
N PHE A 447 -12.20 -4.14 -18.42
CA PHE A 447 -11.10 -3.84 -17.49
C PHE A 447 -10.21 -2.67 -17.97
N LEU A 448 -10.47 -2.08 -19.14
CA LEU A 448 -9.65 -1.01 -19.70
C LEU A 448 -9.58 0.27 -18.84
N PRO A 449 -10.65 0.71 -18.16
CA PRO A 449 -10.57 1.85 -17.25
C PRO A 449 -9.52 1.70 -16.15
N ILE A 450 -9.27 0.46 -15.70
CA ILE A 450 -8.22 0.15 -14.71
C ILE A 450 -6.84 0.32 -15.34
N ALA A 451 -6.65 -0.15 -16.57
CA ALA A 451 -5.37 -0.06 -17.27
C ALA A 451 -4.94 1.39 -17.51
N THR A 452 -5.91 2.27 -17.74
CA THR A 452 -5.70 3.69 -18.05
C THR A 452 -5.76 4.59 -16.84
N ALA A 453 -6.10 4.05 -15.66
CA ALA A 453 -6.14 4.82 -14.42
C ALA A 453 -4.75 5.32 -14.02
N ALA A 454 -4.54 6.63 -14.14
CA ALA A 454 -3.30 7.29 -13.80
C ALA A 454 -3.32 7.71 -12.32
N SER A 455 -3.16 6.72 -11.43
CA SER A 455 -3.10 6.90 -9.96
C SER A 455 -2.35 5.75 -9.30
N SER A 456 -1.90 5.94 -8.06
CA SER A 456 -1.29 4.87 -7.25
C SER A 456 -2.22 3.66 -7.11
N THR A 457 -3.53 3.91 -6.96
CA THR A 457 -4.56 2.86 -6.94
C THR A 457 -4.65 2.13 -8.29
N GLY A 458 -4.54 2.87 -9.41
CA GLY A 458 -4.50 2.32 -10.75
C GLY A 458 -3.24 1.47 -11.00
N GLU A 459 -2.08 1.94 -10.56
CA GLU A 459 -0.83 1.15 -10.62
C GLU A 459 -0.96 -0.15 -9.82
N TYR A 460 -1.49 -0.08 -8.60
CA TYR A 460 -1.71 -1.23 -7.73
C TYR A 460 -2.64 -2.29 -8.35
N THR A 461 -3.68 -1.88 -9.07
CA THR A 461 -4.69 -2.78 -9.64
C THR A 461 -4.48 -3.12 -11.12
N ARG A 462 -3.51 -2.50 -11.80
CA ARG A 462 -3.26 -2.65 -13.25
C ARG A 462 -3.09 -4.10 -13.70
N SER A 463 -2.48 -4.94 -12.88
CA SER A 463 -2.26 -6.35 -13.18
C SER A 463 -3.58 -7.14 -13.35
N ILE A 464 -4.71 -6.67 -12.82
CA ILE A 464 -6.04 -7.27 -13.08
C ILE A 464 -6.33 -7.24 -14.58
N PHE A 465 -6.22 -6.05 -15.19
CA PHE A 465 -6.43 -5.91 -16.64
C PHE A 465 -5.45 -6.76 -17.45
N GLN A 466 -4.16 -6.69 -17.11
CA GLN A 466 -3.11 -7.39 -17.85
C GLN A 466 -3.33 -8.90 -17.84
N VAL A 467 -3.51 -9.48 -16.65
CA VAL A 467 -3.65 -10.92 -16.47
C VAL A 467 -4.95 -11.43 -17.08
N VAL A 468 -6.08 -10.76 -16.82
CA VAL A 468 -7.38 -11.16 -17.39
C VAL A 468 -7.39 -11.07 -18.90
N THR A 469 -6.82 -9.99 -19.47
CA THR A 469 -6.75 -9.82 -20.93
C THR A 469 -5.89 -10.90 -21.58
N ILE A 470 -4.70 -11.18 -21.01
CA ILE A 470 -3.82 -12.25 -21.51
C ILE A 470 -4.55 -13.59 -21.44
N ALA A 471 -5.17 -13.90 -20.31
CA ALA A 471 -5.88 -15.15 -20.10
C ALA A 471 -7.06 -15.32 -21.10
N LEU A 472 -7.84 -14.29 -21.32
CA LEU A 472 -8.95 -14.30 -22.27
C LEU A 472 -8.49 -14.47 -23.72
N LEU A 473 -7.42 -13.77 -24.13
CA LEU A 473 -6.88 -13.89 -25.48
C LEU A 473 -6.26 -15.27 -25.74
N THR A 474 -5.54 -15.81 -24.77
CA THR A 474 -4.99 -17.18 -24.84
C THR A 474 -6.09 -18.24 -24.84
N SER A 475 -7.21 -18.00 -24.13
CA SER A 475 -8.40 -18.87 -24.18
C SER A 475 -9.01 -18.90 -25.57
N TRP A 476 -9.19 -17.76 -26.22
CA TRP A 476 -9.70 -17.72 -27.59
C TRP A 476 -8.78 -18.49 -28.56
N VAL A 477 -7.46 -18.30 -28.47
CA VAL A 477 -6.50 -19.07 -29.28
C VAL A 477 -6.65 -20.57 -29.03
N ALA A 478 -6.76 -20.98 -27.78
CA ALA A 478 -6.97 -22.38 -27.42
C ALA A 478 -8.29 -22.93 -28.00
N ALA A 479 -9.36 -22.15 -27.93
CA ALA A 479 -10.68 -22.53 -28.41
C ALA A 479 -10.74 -22.74 -29.95
N VAL A 480 -9.95 -21.96 -30.72
CA VAL A 480 -9.94 -22.08 -32.18
C VAL A 480 -8.87 -23.02 -32.73
N VAL A 481 -7.80 -23.33 -31.98
CA VAL A 481 -6.68 -24.17 -32.42
C VAL A 481 -6.72 -25.54 -31.75
N PHE A 482 -6.73 -25.55 -30.41
CA PHE A 482 -6.52 -26.78 -29.64
C PHE A 482 -7.83 -27.53 -29.33
N VAL A 483 -8.91 -26.82 -29.04
CA VAL A 483 -10.22 -27.44 -28.77
C VAL A 483 -10.77 -28.23 -29.99
N PRO A 484 -10.72 -27.71 -31.23
CA PRO A 484 -11.12 -28.48 -32.39
C PRO A 484 -10.30 -29.75 -32.59
N TYR A 485 -8.99 -29.70 -32.35
CA TYR A 485 -8.11 -30.86 -32.43
C TYR A 485 -8.43 -31.90 -31.34
N LEU A 486 -8.61 -31.46 -30.06
CA LEU A 486 -9.00 -32.36 -28.98
C LEU A 486 -10.41 -32.95 -29.21
N GLY A 487 -11.34 -32.13 -29.70
CA GLY A 487 -12.74 -32.54 -29.97
C GLY A 487 -12.79 -33.58 -31.07
N GLU A 488 -12.03 -33.44 -32.15
CA GLU A 488 -11.97 -34.45 -33.22
C GLU A 488 -11.47 -35.82 -32.73
N ARG A 489 -10.53 -35.82 -31.73
CA ARG A 489 -9.99 -37.06 -31.18
C ARG A 489 -10.87 -37.70 -30.08
N LEU A 490 -11.40 -36.90 -29.17
CA LEU A 490 -12.04 -37.38 -27.94
C LEU A 490 -13.54 -37.50 -28.04
N LEU A 491 -14.21 -36.73 -28.92
CA LEU A 491 -15.67 -36.85 -29.10
C LEU A 491 -16.02 -38.15 -29.79
N PRO A 492 -17.13 -38.82 -29.39
CA PRO A 492 -17.62 -40.00 -30.05
C PRO A 492 -18.12 -39.68 -31.48
N ASP A 493 -18.08 -40.64 -32.39
CA ASP A 493 -18.67 -40.48 -33.70
C ASP A 493 -20.18 -40.60 -33.60
N LEU A 494 -20.83 -39.49 -33.18
CA LEU A 494 -22.26 -39.41 -32.95
C LEU A 494 -23.07 -39.73 -34.22
N ALA A 495 -22.54 -39.39 -35.40
CA ALA A 495 -23.14 -39.72 -36.68
C ALA A 495 -23.27 -41.24 -36.91
N LYS A 496 -22.22 -42.01 -36.55
CA LYS A 496 -22.27 -43.48 -36.63
C LYS A 496 -23.15 -44.11 -35.56
N LEU A 497 -23.15 -43.57 -34.36
CA LEU A 497 -24.02 -44.01 -33.28
C LEU A 497 -25.49 -43.75 -33.56
N HIS A 498 -25.82 -42.61 -34.20
CA HIS A 498 -27.18 -42.29 -34.66
C HIS A 498 -27.63 -43.20 -35.80
N ALA A 499 -26.76 -43.40 -36.81
CA ALA A 499 -27.07 -44.29 -37.93
C ALA A 499 -27.28 -45.76 -37.48
N ALA A 500 -26.56 -46.20 -36.44
CA ALA A 500 -26.69 -47.51 -35.85
C ALA A 500 -27.98 -47.71 -35.00
N ARG A 501 -28.52 -46.62 -34.42
CA ARG A 501 -29.73 -46.65 -33.57
C ARG A 501 -31.04 -46.40 -34.32
N HIS A 502 -31.05 -45.66 -35.42
CA HIS A 502 -32.28 -45.15 -36.04
C HIS A 502 -32.39 -45.49 -37.53
N GLY A 503 -31.50 -46.31 -38.14
CA GLY A 503 -31.49 -46.60 -39.57
C GLY A 503 -31.10 -45.42 -40.44
N LYS A 504 -30.81 -45.64 -41.74
CA LYS A 504 -30.33 -44.62 -42.70
C LYS A 504 -31.37 -43.54 -43.06
N ASP A 505 -32.65 -43.74 -42.73
CA ASP A 505 -33.76 -42.84 -43.15
C ASP A 505 -34.47 -42.14 -41.97
N GLY A 506 -33.98 -42.25 -40.74
CA GLY A 506 -34.51 -41.52 -39.59
C GLY A 506 -34.04 -40.10 -39.54
N HIS A 507 -34.95 -39.12 -39.63
CA HIS A 507 -34.66 -37.72 -39.29
C HIS A 507 -34.13 -37.69 -37.86
N ALA A 508 -32.95 -37.08 -37.66
CA ALA A 508 -32.39 -36.91 -36.33
C ALA A 508 -33.39 -36.14 -35.46
N PRO A 509 -33.78 -36.64 -34.27
CA PRO A 509 -34.69 -35.92 -33.40
C PRO A 509 -34.05 -34.56 -33.07
N ASP A 510 -34.85 -33.51 -33.22
CA ASP A 510 -34.44 -32.16 -32.83
C ASP A 510 -34.03 -32.16 -31.36
N PRO A 511 -32.74 -31.84 -31.03
CA PRO A 511 -32.28 -31.83 -29.64
C PRO A 511 -33.07 -30.88 -28.74
N TYR A 512 -33.76 -29.91 -29.36
CA TYR A 512 -34.56 -28.88 -28.69
C TYR A 512 -36.06 -29.25 -28.58
N ALA A 513 -36.45 -30.46 -28.93
CA ALA A 513 -37.83 -30.93 -28.84
C ALA A 513 -38.22 -31.53 -27.47
N THR A 514 -37.29 -31.56 -26.50
CA THR A 514 -37.54 -32.11 -25.17
C THR A 514 -38.57 -31.28 -24.37
N PRO A 515 -39.29 -31.87 -23.40
CA PRO A 515 -40.28 -31.15 -22.58
C PRO A 515 -39.69 -29.93 -21.85
N PHE A 516 -38.42 -29.99 -21.50
CA PHE A 516 -37.70 -28.87 -20.89
C PHE A 516 -37.58 -27.68 -21.85
N TYR A 517 -37.07 -27.89 -23.04
CA TYR A 517 -36.94 -26.82 -24.04
C TYR A 517 -38.29 -26.29 -24.53
N GLN A 518 -39.34 -27.12 -24.54
CA GLN A 518 -40.72 -26.67 -24.79
C GLN A 518 -41.22 -25.70 -23.70
N ARG A 519 -40.85 -25.94 -22.44
CA ARG A 519 -41.15 -24.97 -21.36
C ARG A 519 -40.39 -23.67 -21.53
N VAL A 520 -39.08 -23.73 -21.83
CA VAL A 520 -38.27 -22.55 -22.13
C VAL A 520 -38.86 -21.76 -23.28
N ARG A 521 -39.21 -22.46 -24.38
CA ARG A 521 -39.86 -21.83 -25.56
C ARG A 521 -41.14 -21.10 -25.19
N ARG A 522 -42.02 -21.71 -24.39
CA ARG A 522 -43.25 -21.04 -23.90
C ARG A 522 -42.97 -19.81 -23.05
N VAL A 523 -41.97 -19.84 -22.17
CA VAL A 523 -41.60 -18.70 -21.35
C VAL A 523 -41.04 -17.56 -22.22
N VAL A 524 -40.15 -17.85 -23.15
CA VAL A 524 -39.61 -16.87 -24.08
C VAL A 524 -40.69 -16.26 -24.95
N GLU A 525 -41.59 -17.10 -25.51
CA GLU A 525 -42.74 -16.64 -26.31
C GLU A 525 -43.66 -15.75 -25.49
N TRP A 526 -43.94 -16.10 -24.24
CA TRP A 526 -44.69 -15.25 -23.30
C TRP A 526 -44.03 -13.89 -23.09
N CYS A 527 -42.72 -13.85 -22.86
CA CYS A 527 -41.96 -12.61 -22.70
C CYS A 527 -42.03 -11.75 -23.96
N VAL A 528 -41.84 -12.33 -25.16
CA VAL A 528 -41.91 -11.61 -26.44
C VAL A 528 -43.33 -11.11 -26.73
N ARG A 529 -44.35 -11.87 -26.34
CA ARG A 529 -45.77 -11.47 -26.47
C ARG A 529 -46.11 -10.31 -25.52
N ARG A 530 -45.66 -10.40 -24.25
CA ARG A 530 -45.88 -9.41 -23.22
C ARG A 530 -44.72 -8.39 -23.12
N ARG A 531 -44.04 -8.09 -24.27
CA ARG A 531 -42.81 -7.28 -24.32
C ARG A 531 -42.86 -5.96 -23.56
N LYS A 532 -43.99 -5.24 -23.60
CA LYS A 532 -44.17 -3.96 -22.90
C LYS A 532 -44.10 -4.16 -21.36
N THR A 533 -44.74 -5.21 -20.87
CA THR A 533 -44.73 -5.56 -19.44
C THR A 533 -43.34 -5.97 -18.97
N VAL A 534 -42.63 -6.78 -19.77
CA VAL A 534 -41.27 -7.26 -19.45
C VAL A 534 -40.30 -6.07 -19.40
N ILE A 535 -40.37 -5.18 -20.40
CA ILE A 535 -39.52 -3.98 -20.44
C ILE A 535 -39.80 -3.05 -19.24
N LEU A 536 -41.10 -2.81 -18.92
CA LEU A 536 -41.51 -1.97 -17.81
C LEU A 536 -41.02 -2.54 -16.47
N LEU A 537 -41.18 -3.88 -16.25
CA LEU A 537 -40.67 -4.54 -15.04
C LEU A 537 -39.15 -4.48 -14.91
N THR A 538 -38.43 -4.63 -16.01
CA THR A 538 -36.96 -4.52 -16.01
C THR A 538 -36.51 -3.11 -15.68
N ILE A 539 -37.13 -2.09 -16.28
CA ILE A 539 -36.86 -0.69 -15.97
C ILE A 539 -37.19 -0.40 -14.50
N ALA A 540 -38.35 -0.87 -14.00
CA ALA A 540 -38.72 -0.69 -12.60
C ALA A 540 -37.73 -1.38 -11.65
N ALA A 541 -37.29 -2.60 -11.97
CA ALA A 541 -36.25 -3.30 -11.20
C ALA A 541 -34.91 -2.54 -11.22
N PHE A 542 -34.52 -1.99 -12.36
CA PHE A 542 -33.31 -1.19 -12.50
C PHE A 542 -33.37 0.09 -11.68
N VAL A 543 -34.46 0.86 -11.78
CA VAL A 543 -34.67 2.07 -10.96
C VAL A 543 -34.71 1.68 -9.49
N GLY A 544 -35.40 0.61 -9.14
CA GLY A 544 -35.44 0.07 -7.78
C GLY A 544 -34.04 -0.30 -7.27
N SER A 545 -33.20 -0.90 -8.12
CA SER A 545 -31.82 -1.22 -7.73
C SER A 545 -30.96 0.01 -7.48
N ILE A 546 -31.12 1.08 -8.25
CA ILE A 546 -30.42 2.36 -8.01
C ILE A 546 -30.83 2.94 -6.66
N LEU A 547 -32.14 2.90 -6.34
CA LEU A 547 -32.64 3.39 -5.05
C LEU A 547 -32.12 2.53 -3.89
N LEU A 548 -32.09 1.20 -4.05
CA LEU A 548 -31.58 0.26 -3.05
C LEU A 548 -30.05 0.32 -2.91
N PHE A 549 -29.33 0.70 -3.97
CA PHE A 549 -27.89 0.86 -3.93
C PHE A 549 -27.42 1.91 -2.89
N ARG A 550 -28.30 2.87 -2.57
CA ARG A 550 -28.08 3.84 -1.49
C ARG A 550 -27.80 3.21 -0.13
N PHE A 551 -28.34 2.00 0.11
CA PHE A 551 -28.19 1.27 1.37
C PHE A 551 -26.98 0.33 1.37
N VAL A 552 -26.26 0.19 0.25
CA VAL A 552 -25.03 -0.60 0.19
C VAL A 552 -23.91 0.20 0.84
N PRO A 553 -23.25 -0.32 1.89
CA PRO A 553 -22.13 0.37 2.53
C PRO A 553 -21.01 0.62 1.52
N GLN A 554 -20.42 1.80 1.57
CA GLN A 554 -19.31 2.18 0.69
C GLN A 554 -17.98 2.00 1.43
N GLN A 555 -17.03 1.32 0.80
CA GLN A 555 -15.69 1.07 1.35
C GLN A 555 -14.62 1.48 0.34
N PHE A 556 -13.41 1.84 0.79
CA PHE A 556 -12.29 2.02 -0.13
C PHE A 556 -11.59 0.68 -0.39
N PHE A 557 -10.74 0.24 0.52
CA PHE A 557 -10.16 -1.09 0.53
C PHE A 557 -10.49 -1.81 1.85
N PRO A 558 -10.61 -3.15 1.86
CA PRO A 558 -10.77 -3.92 3.09
C PRO A 558 -9.45 -3.93 3.89
N ALA A 559 -9.53 -4.15 5.20
CA ALA A 559 -8.36 -4.37 6.03
C ALA A 559 -7.56 -5.61 5.58
N SER A 560 -6.26 -5.62 5.87
CA SER A 560 -5.39 -6.75 5.52
C SER A 560 -5.76 -8.04 6.27
N GLY A 561 -5.57 -9.17 5.60
CA GLY A 561 -5.66 -10.52 6.19
C GLY A 561 -4.39 -10.94 6.96
N ARG A 562 -3.45 -10.05 7.23
CA ARG A 562 -2.24 -10.35 7.99
C ARG A 562 -2.50 -10.37 9.50
N PRO A 563 -1.79 -11.22 10.26
CA PRO A 563 -2.02 -11.39 11.71
C PRO A 563 -1.43 -10.27 12.59
N GLU A 564 -0.76 -9.28 12.02
CA GLU A 564 -0.17 -8.16 12.76
C GLU A 564 -1.22 -7.13 13.18
N LEU A 565 -1.02 -6.55 14.37
CA LEU A 565 -1.70 -5.37 14.90
C LEU A 565 -0.69 -4.25 15.11
N MET A 566 -1.09 -3.02 14.78
CA MET A 566 -0.35 -1.81 15.11
C MET A 566 -0.94 -1.17 16.35
N VAL A 567 -0.10 -0.79 17.31
CA VAL A 567 -0.52 -0.02 18.48
C VAL A 567 0.34 1.23 18.57
N ASP A 568 -0.27 2.37 18.38
CA ASP A 568 0.38 3.68 18.50
C ASP A 568 0.13 4.24 19.91
N LEU A 569 1.18 4.74 20.52
CA LEU A 569 1.12 5.49 21.79
C LEU A 569 1.64 6.90 21.52
N LYS A 570 0.78 7.89 21.67
CA LYS A 570 1.13 9.31 21.50
C LYS A 570 0.92 10.06 22.82
N LEU A 571 2.00 10.53 23.40
CA LEU A 571 1.99 11.40 24.56
C LEU A 571 1.78 12.86 24.11
N ALA A 572 1.55 13.75 25.06
CA ALA A 572 1.48 15.19 24.79
C ALA A 572 2.75 15.69 24.09
N GLU A 573 2.60 16.70 23.24
CA GLU A 573 3.76 17.31 22.55
C GLU A 573 4.72 17.90 23.60
N GLY A 574 6.03 17.70 23.42
CA GLY A 574 7.04 18.06 24.42
C GLY A 574 7.33 16.98 25.48
N ALA A 575 6.62 15.83 25.47
CA ALA A 575 6.97 14.72 26.34
C ALA A 575 8.35 14.15 26.03
N SER A 576 9.11 13.82 27.08
CA SER A 576 10.46 13.25 26.93
C SER A 576 10.43 11.81 26.43
N LEU A 577 11.48 11.41 25.72
CA LEU A 577 11.64 10.02 25.28
C LEU A 577 11.67 9.04 26.47
N ALA A 578 12.21 9.45 27.61
CA ALA A 578 12.21 8.63 28.82
C ALA A 578 10.80 8.33 29.34
N ASN A 579 9.89 9.33 29.32
CA ASN A 579 8.50 9.12 29.69
C ASN A 579 7.80 8.18 28.69
N THR A 580 8.04 8.37 27.40
CA THR A 580 7.52 7.49 26.34
C THR A 580 8.01 6.05 26.53
N ALA A 581 9.31 5.86 26.84
CA ALA A 581 9.88 4.54 27.10
C ALA A 581 9.26 3.86 28.34
N GLU A 582 8.92 4.62 29.36
CA GLU A 582 8.27 4.06 30.55
C GLU A 582 6.85 3.57 30.25
N ARG A 583 6.08 4.34 29.45
CA ARG A 583 4.75 3.88 28.99
C ARG A 583 4.83 2.63 28.12
N VAL A 584 5.86 2.55 27.27
CA VAL A 584 6.13 1.35 26.48
C VAL A 584 6.37 0.13 27.38
N LYS A 585 7.23 0.26 28.41
CA LYS A 585 7.49 -0.85 29.35
C LYS A 585 6.24 -1.30 30.11
N GLN A 586 5.36 -0.37 30.46
CA GLN A 586 4.08 -0.69 31.11
C GLN A 586 3.20 -1.54 30.18
N LEU A 587 3.07 -1.17 28.90
CA LEU A 587 2.30 -1.96 27.96
C LEU A 587 2.97 -3.33 27.67
N GLU A 588 4.31 -3.38 27.55
CA GLU A 588 5.06 -4.64 27.41
C GLU A 588 4.77 -5.62 28.55
N ALA A 589 4.68 -5.13 29.79
CA ALA A 589 4.38 -5.96 30.94
C ALA A 589 2.97 -6.60 30.85
N LEU A 590 2.01 -5.89 30.27
CA LEU A 590 0.66 -6.40 30.01
C LEU A 590 0.64 -7.40 28.84
N LEU A 591 1.32 -7.08 27.73
CA LEU A 591 1.42 -7.96 26.57
C LEU A 591 2.06 -9.30 26.92
N LYS A 592 3.07 -9.30 27.79
CA LYS A 592 3.76 -10.51 28.22
C LYS A 592 2.84 -11.53 28.92
N GLN A 593 1.72 -11.08 29.48
CA GLN A 593 0.73 -11.93 30.16
C GLN A 593 -0.36 -12.47 29.25
N GLN A 594 -0.36 -12.07 27.97
CA GLN A 594 -1.42 -12.45 27.01
C GLN A 594 -1.02 -13.64 26.16
N ASP A 595 -1.95 -14.60 26.07
CA ASP A 595 -1.85 -15.72 25.15
C ASP A 595 -2.21 -15.32 23.72
N GLY A 596 -1.69 -16.07 22.73
CA GLY A 596 -1.99 -15.85 21.31
C GLY A 596 -1.08 -14.86 20.62
N ILE A 597 -0.09 -14.30 21.31
CA ILE A 597 0.99 -13.49 20.74
C ILE A 597 2.12 -14.42 20.32
N ASP A 598 2.59 -14.26 19.08
CA ASP A 598 3.82 -14.90 18.59
C ASP A 598 5.04 -14.07 18.99
N ASN A 599 5.05 -12.81 18.61
CA ASN A 599 6.03 -11.84 19.08
C ASN A 599 5.45 -10.42 19.10
N TYR A 600 6.16 -9.50 19.74
CA TYR A 600 5.91 -8.07 19.63
C TYR A 600 7.22 -7.29 19.64
N VAL A 601 7.22 -6.19 18.92
CA VAL A 601 8.32 -5.22 18.85
C VAL A 601 7.78 -3.82 19.15
N ALA A 602 8.53 -3.05 19.91
CA ALA A 602 8.23 -1.65 20.20
C ALA A 602 9.32 -0.74 19.63
N TYR A 603 8.89 0.29 18.91
CA TYR A 603 9.74 1.37 18.42
C TYR A 603 9.45 2.61 19.27
N VAL A 604 10.42 3.02 20.08
CA VAL A 604 10.29 4.13 21.03
C VAL A 604 10.91 5.38 20.45
N GLY A 605 10.13 6.45 20.34
CA GLY A 605 10.57 7.69 19.73
C GLY A 605 10.48 7.72 18.19
N THR A 606 9.90 6.67 17.57
CA THR A 606 9.71 6.57 16.11
C THR A 606 8.64 5.56 15.77
N GLY A 607 8.19 5.54 14.53
CA GLY A 607 7.41 4.45 13.98
C GLY A 607 8.26 3.27 13.52
N SER A 608 7.61 2.15 13.18
CA SER A 608 8.28 0.99 12.62
C SER A 608 8.88 1.31 11.24
N PRO A 609 10.00 0.68 10.85
CA PRO A 609 10.39 0.66 9.45
C PRO A 609 9.24 0.14 8.59
N ARG A 610 9.17 0.56 7.33
CA ARG A 610 8.14 0.08 6.40
C ARG A 610 8.36 -1.40 6.10
N PHE A 611 7.72 -2.28 6.87
CA PHE A 611 7.86 -3.74 6.71
C PHE A 611 6.88 -4.33 5.70
N TYR A 612 5.87 -3.57 5.29
CA TYR A 612 5.00 -3.89 4.16
C TYR A 612 4.62 -2.59 3.42
N LEU A 613 4.31 -2.70 2.14
CA LEU A 613 4.21 -1.55 1.24
C LEU A 613 3.13 -0.52 1.64
N PRO A 614 1.90 -0.91 2.03
CA PRO A 614 0.84 0.02 2.42
C PRO A 614 0.98 0.66 3.80
N LEU A 615 2.11 0.51 4.50
CA LEU A 615 2.27 1.09 5.84
C LEU A 615 2.21 2.62 5.81
N ASP A 616 1.36 3.20 6.65
CA ASP A 616 1.40 4.63 7.00
C ASP A 616 2.55 4.86 7.98
N GLN A 617 3.74 5.17 7.42
CA GLN A 617 4.96 5.28 8.20
C GLN A 617 4.96 6.53 9.07
N GLN A 618 5.07 6.33 10.38
CA GLN A 618 5.18 7.42 11.36
C GLN A 618 6.60 7.94 11.44
N LEU A 619 6.72 9.25 11.56
CA LEU A 619 8.01 9.95 11.62
C LEU A 619 8.55 10.02 13.06
N PRO A 620 9.88 10.17 13.24
CA PRO A 620 10.46 10.27 14.57
C PRO A 620 9.87 11.42 15.40
N ALA A 621 9.48 11.13 16.63
CA ALA A 621 9.03 12.10 17.62
C ALA A 621 9.23 11.53 19.03
N ALA A 622 9.86 12.25 19.92
CA ALA A 622 10.13 11.78 21.29
C ALA A 622 8.86 11.37 22.06
N SER A 623 7.73 12.02 21.77
CA SER A 623 6.42 11.76 22.37
C SER A 623 5.63 10.63 21.72
N PHE A 624 6.26 9.83 20.83
CA PHE A 624 5.59 8.77 20.07
C PHE A 624 6.28 7.42 20.25
N ALA A 625 5.49 6.36 20.34
CA ALA A 625 5.97 4.99 20.23
C ALA A 625 4.97 4.14 19.46
N GLN A 626 5.47 3.11 18.78
CA GLN A 626 4.64 2.20 17.98
C GLN A 626 5.00 0.76 18.29
N PHE A 627 3.98 -0.07 18.54
CA PHE A 627 4.11 -1.51 18.62
C PHE A 627 3.66 -2.17 17.32
N VAL A 628 4.35 -3.22 16.95
CA VAL A 628 3.86 -4.23 16.01
C VAL A 628 3.69 -5.52 16.78
N VAL A 629 2.45 -5.98 16.95
CA VAL A 629 2.11 -7.18 17.68
C VAL A 629 1.70 -8.26 16.69
N LEU A 630 2.48 -9.33 16.60
CA LEU A 630 2.20 -10.47 15.73
C LEU A 630 1.40 -11.51 16.49
N ALA A 631 0.16 -11.75 16.07
CA ALA A 631 -0.71 -12.79 16.62
C ALA A 631 -0.42 -14.15 15.97
N LYS A 632 -0.68 -15.24 16.68
CA LYS A 632 -0.50 -16.62 16.18
C LYS A 632 -1.53 -17.00 15.12
N SER A 633 -2.72 -16.42 15.18
CA SER A 633 -3.81 -16.66 14.23
C SER A 633 -4.66 -15.42 14.01
N MET A 634 -5.50 -15.45 13.00
CA MET A 634 -6.47 -14.37 12.72
C MET A 634 -7.51 -14.23 13.84
N GLU A 635 -7.89 -15.33 14.49
CA GLU A 635 -8.81 -15.33 15.62
C GLU A 635 -8.15 -14.68 16.83
N ASP A 636 -6.90 -15.04 17.12
CA ASP A 636 -6.11 -14.41 18.18
C ASP A 636 -5.92 -12.92 17.91
N ARG A 637 -5.70 -12.51 16.65
CA ARG A 637 -5.59 -11.09 16.28
C ARG A 637 -6.84 -10.30 16.70
N GLU A 638 -8.02 -10.79 16.37
CA GLU A 638 -9.26 -10.08 16.72
C GLU A 638 -9.53 -10.07 18.24
N ARG A 639 -9.20 -11.15 18.91
CA ARG A 639 -9.27 -11.22 20.39
C ARG A 639 -8.30 -10.22 21.03
N LEU A 640 -7.04 -10.23 20.62
CA LEU A 640 -6.01 -9.32 21.09
C LEU A 640 -6.36 -7.86 20.76
N ARG A 641 -6.90 -7.59 19.58
CA ARG A 641 -7.34 -6.26 19.21
C ARG A 641 -8.42 -5.73 20.16
N SER A 642 -9.42 -6.52 20.45
CA SER A 642 -10.52 -6.13 21.37
C SER A 642 -9.99 -5.91 22.78
N TRP A 643 -9.10 -6.77 23.25
CA TRP A 643 -8.45 -6.64 24.54
C TRP A 643 -7.56 -5.38 24.60
N LEU A 644 -6.72 -5.13 23.58
CA LEU A 644 -5.87 -3.96 23.51
C LEU A 644 -6.68 -2.67 23.55
N ILE A 645 -7.75 -2.56 22.76
CA ILE A 645 -8.62 -1.38 22.75
C ILE A 645 -9.13 -1.07 24.14
N SER A 646 -9.65 -2.07 24.87
CA SER A 646 -10.15 -1.86 26.22
C SER A 646 -9.04 -1.57 27.22
N THR A 647 -7.88 -2.20 27.08
CA THR A 647 -6.74 -2.03 27.99
C THR A 647 -6.12 -0.65 27.87
N VAL A 648 -5.91 -0.16 26.64
CA VAL A 648 -5.31 1.17 26.45
C VAL A 648 -6.26 2.28 26.90
N ASP A 649 -7.55 2.12 26.72
CA ASP A 649 -8.56 3.07 27.19
C ASP A 649 -8.64 3.16 28.73
N GLN A 650 -8.52 2.02 29.41
CA GLN A 650 -8.63 1.97 30.88
C GLN A 650 -7.33 2.27 31.62
N GLN A 651 -6.20 1.82 31.10
CA GLN A 651 -4.91 1.88 31.82
C GLN A 651 -3.99 3.02 31.36
N PHE A 652 -4.27 3.62 30.20
CA PHE A 652 -3.47 4.71 29.63
C PHE A 652 -4.32 5.94 29.27
N PRO A 653 -5.14 6.48 30.21
CA PRO A 653 -6.03 7.59 29.92
C PRO A 653 -5.31 8.93 29.68
N ASP A 654 -4.03 9.01 30.03
CA ASP A 654 -3.17 10.19 29.94
C ASP A 654 -2.46 10.31 28.58
N LEU A 655 -2.63 9.34 27.70
CA LEU A 655 -2.05 9.36 26.36
C LEU A 655 -3.10 8.98 25.30
N ARG A 656 -2.80 9.31 24.08
CA ARG A 656 -3.62 8.91 22.95
C ARG A 656 -3.09 7.58 22.40
N ALA A 657 -3.89 6.54 22.52
CA ALA A 657 -3.57 5.23 22.00
C ALA A 657 -4.45 4.88 20.80
N ARG A 658 -3.89 4.16 19.85
CA ARG A 658 -4.57 3.70 18.64
C ARG A 658 -4.25 2.23 18.40
N VAL A 659 -5.27 1.40 18.14
CA VAL A 659 -5.11 -0.03 17.84
C VAL A 659 -5.71 -0.31 16.47
N THR A 660 -4.87 -0.65 15.49
CA THR A 660 -5.32 -0.84 14.11
C THR A 660 -4.85 -2.17 13.53
N ARG A 661 -5.62 -2.66 12.56
CA ARG A 661 -5.20 -3.70 11.63
C ARG A 661 -4.32 -3.06 10.56
N LEU A 662 -3.53 -3.88 9.87
CA LEU A 662 -2.83 -3.42 8.67
C LEU A 662 -3.83 -3.06 7.56
N GLU A 663 -3.49 -2.09 6.73
CA GLU A 663 -4.29 -1.64 5.60
C GLU A 663 -3.95 -2.38 4.31
N ASN A 664 -4.85 -2.37 3.33
CA ASN A 664 -4.59 -2.75 1.94
C ASN A 664 -4.72 -1.53 1.04
N GLY A 665 -3.97 -1.53 -0.09
CA GLY A 665 -3.97 -0.40 -1.02
C GLY A 665 -3.12 0.76 -0.53
N PRO A 666 -3.27 1.98 -1.09
CA PRO A 666 -2.54 3.16 -0.64
C PRO A 666 -2.83 3.48 0.84
N PRO A 667 -1.81 3.86 1.63
CA PRO A 667 -2.00 4.16 3.05
C PRO A 667 -2.87 5.40 3.25
N VAL A 668 -3.84 5.30 4.16
CA VAL A 668 -4.80 6.38 4.48
C VAL A 668 -4.53 7.01 5.84
N GLY A 669 -4.00 6.23 6.79
CA GLY A 669 -3.81 6.62 8.17
C GLY A 669 -5.14 6.64 8.95
N TYR A 670 -5.64 7.82 9.34
CA TYR A 670 -6.93 7.91 10.03
C TYR A 670 -8.10 7.85 9.04
N PRO A 671 -9.10 6.99 9.26
CA PRO A 671 -10.18 6.76 8.30
C PRO A 671 -11.13 7.95 8.15
N VAL A 672 -11.36 8.72 9.23
CA VAL A 672 -12.19 9.92 9.22
C VAL A 672 -11.32 11.14 9.48
N GLN A 673 -11.31 12.06 8.53
CA GLN A 673 -10.53 13.29 8.62
C GLN A 673 -11.34 14.47 8.10
N PHE A 674 -11.26 15.60 8.81
CA PHE A 674 -11.76 16.90 8.36
C PHE A 674 -10.65 17.92 8.54
N ARG A 675 -10.32 18.65 7.49
CA ARG A 675 -9.23 19.63 7.49
C ARG A 675 -9.78 21.04 7.49
N VAL A 676 -9.32 21.83 8.44
CA VAL A 676 -9.58 23.28 8.49
C VAL A 676 -8.29 23.98 8.12
N THR A 677 -8.31 24.68 7.00
CA THR A 677 -7.18 25.43 6.45
C THR A 677 -7.45 26.92 6.50
N GLY A 678 -6.47 27.73 6.93
CA GLY A 678 -6.63 29.17 6.97
C GLY A 678 -5.34 29.90 7.40
N GLU A 679 -5.25 31.20 7.14
CA GLU A 679 -4.03 31.97 7.38
C GLU A 679 -3.67 32.12 8.86
N HIS A 680 -4.66 32.20 9.75
CA HIS A 680 -4.44 32.42 11.18
C HIS A 680 -4.66 31.13 11.96
N ILE A 681 -3.62 30.63 12.57
CA ILE A 681 -3.53 29.37 13.32
C ILE A 681 -4.62 29.27 14.39
N GLU A 682 -4.75 30.27 15.24
CA GLU A 682 -5.70 30.29 16.36
C GLU A 682 -7.15 30.18 15.89
N LYS A 683 -7.48 30.85 14.79
CA LYS A 683 -8.82 30.82 14.21
C LYS A 683 -9.10 29.48 13.54
N ALA A 684 -8.12 28.93 12.82
CA ALA A 684 -8.24 27.60 12.23
C ALA A 684 -8.41 26.54 13.32
N ARG A 685 -7.67 26.62 14.42
CA ARG A 685 -7.76 25.72 15.58
C ARG A 685 -9.12 25.84 16.29
N ALA A 686 -9.64 27.05 16.48
CA ALA A 686 -10.96 27.25 17.07
C ALA A 686 -12.07 26.60 16.21
N LEU A 687 -12.03 26.82 14.90
CA LEU A 687 -12.97 26.19 13.95
C LEU A 687 -12.81 24.66 13.94
N ALA A 688 -11.57 24.16 13.99
CA ALA A 688 -11.32 22.72 14.04
C ALA A 688 -11.86 22.07 15.33
N ARG A 689 -11.83 22.78 16.48
CA ARG A 689 -12.46 22.31 17.73
C ARG A 689 -13.97 22.21 17.57
N GLU A 690 -14.63 23.21 16.97
CA GLU A 690 -16.07 23.12 16.69
C GLU A 690 -16.40 21.93 15.77
N VAL A 691 -15.58 21.66 14.77
CA VAL A 691 -15.72 20.48 13.90
C VAL A 691 -15.51 19.20 14.71
N ALA A 692 -14.48 19.13 15.56
CA ALA A 692 -14.20 17.96 16.40
C ALA A 692 -15.38 17.66 17.36
N ASP A 693 -15.99 18.68 17.93
CA ASP A 693 -17.16 18.51 18.80
C ASP A 693 -18.33 17.89 18.04
N LYS A 694 -18.57 18.34 16.80
CA LYS A 694 -19.60 17.75 15.94
C LYS A 694 -19.29 16.31 15.52
N VAL A 695 -18.02 15.99 15.29
CA VAL A 695 -17.58 14.63 14.98
C VAL A 695 -17.78 13.70 16.19
N ARG A 696 -17.51 14.17 17.41
CA ARG A 696 -17.72 13.41 18.67
C ARG A 696 -19.18 13.06 18.95
N GLU A 697 -20.14 13.80 18.40
CA GLU A 697 -21.58 13.51 18.55
C GLU A 697 -21.97 12.18 17.87
N ASN A 698 -21.17 11.67 16.93
CA ASN A 698 -21.44 10.40 16.27
C ASN A 698 -20.97 9.21 17.14
N PRO A 699 -21.86 8.28 17.51
CA PRO A 699 -21.55 7.21 18.47
C PRO A 699 -20.58 6.14 17.93
N HIS A 700 -20.33 6.10 16.63
CA HIS A 700 -19.44 5.12 15.98
C HIS A 700 -18.01 5.61 15.83
N VAL A 701 -17.77 6.87 16.16
CA VAL A 701 -16.47 7.52 16.00
C VAL A 701 -15.74 7.57 17.33
N VAL A 702 -14.48 7.18 17.35
CA VAL A 702 -13.63 7.18 18.55
C VAL A 702 -12.32 7.92 18.27
N ASN A 703 -11.55 8.22 19.32
CA ASN A 703 -10.25 8.90 19.22
C ASN A 703 -10.29 10.24 18.46
N VAL A 704 -11.37 11.01 18.64
CA VAL A 704 -11.51 12.31 17.97
C VAL A 704 -10.51 13.31 18.56
N HIS A 705 -9.60 13.81 17.75
CA HIS A 705 -8.56 14.75 18.16
C HIS A 705 -8.14 15.65 17.00
N LEU A 706 -7.44 16.71 17.35
CA LEU A 706 -6.74 17.55 16.39
C LEU A 706 -5.29 17.04 16.25
N ASP A 707 -4.73 17.09 15.04
CA ASP A 707 -3.32 16.74 14.83
C ASP A 707 -2.36 17.80 15.39
N TRP A 708 -2.88 18.95 15.70
CA TRP A 708 -2.17 20.11 16.19
C TRP A 708 -3.00 20.81 17.29
N GLU A 709 -2.84 20.42 18.55
CA GLU A 709 -3.76 20.81 19.61
C GLU A 709 -3.08 21.54 20.77
N GLU A 710 -1.96 21.04 21.25
CA GLU A 710 -1.37 21.50 22.50
C GLU A 710 -0.06 22.25 22.26
N PRO A 711 0.10 23.45 22.88
CA PRO A 711 1.38 24.12 22.90
C PRO A 711 2.37 23.37 23.80
N SER A 712 3.66 23.45 23.48
CA SER A 712 4.74 22.91 24.27
C SER A 712 5.12 23.89 25.37
N LYS A 713 5.55 23.37 26.51
CA LYS A 713 6.09 24.19 27.60
C LYS A 713 7.48 24.72 27.24
N ALA A 714 7.72 26.00 27.48
CA ALA A 714 8.99 26.64 27.23
C ALA A 714 9.42 27.52 28.41
N VAL A 715 10.70 27.69 28.57
CA VAL A 715 11.29 28.66 29.50
C VAL A 715 11.92 29.75 28.69
N PHE A 716 11.43 30.97 28.83
CA PHE A 716 11.94 32.15 28.16
C PHE A 716 12.94 32.84 29.11
N LEU A 717 14.07 33.24 28.55
CA LEU A 717 15.11 33.98 29.24
C LEU A 717 15.07 35.41 28.72
N GLU A 718 14.46 36.30 29.50
CA GLU A 718 14.51 37.72 29.21
C GLU A 718 15.80 38.33 29.70
N ILE A 719 16.67 38.70 28.75
CA ILE A 719 18.02 39.19 29.05
C ILE A 719 17.95 40.69 29.33
N ASP A 720 18.46 41.10 30.50
CA ASP A 720 18.75 42.49 30.78
C ASP A 720 20.02 42.87 30.00
N GLN A 721 19.85 43.52 28.86
CA GLN A 721 20.94 43.82 27.92
C GLN A 721 21.98 44.79 28.52
N ASP A 722 21.57 45.71 29.38
CA ASP A 722 22.46 46.68 30.00
C ASP A 722 23.36 45.97 31.00
N ARG A 723 22.81 45.12 31.85
CA ARG A 723 23.59 44.35 32.83
C ARG A 723 24.46 43.29 32.13
N ALA A 724 23.94 42.60 31.16
CA ALA A 724 24.69 41.59 30.42
C ALA A 724 25.92 42.21 29.73
N ARG A 725 25.76 43.35 29.06
CA ARG A 725 26.85 44.06 28.42
C ARG A 725 27.88 44.64 29.42
N ALA A 726 27.40 45.18 30.55
CA ALA A 726 28.29 45.65 31.60
C ALA A 726 29.15 44.54 32.20
N LEU A 727 28.67 43.29 32.14
CA LEU A 727 29.38 42.11 32.60
C LEU A 727 30.16 41.37 31.48
N GLY A 728 30.14 41.90 30.27
CA GLY A 728 30.79 41.27 29.13
C GLY A 728 30.07 40.02 28.60
N VAL A 729 28.75 39.88 28.82
CA VAL A 729 27.97 38.75 28.39
C VAL A 729 27.13 39.14 27.16
N SER A 730 27.40 38.50 26.03
CA SER A 730 26.56 38.63 24.83
C SER A 730 25.46 37.54 24.80
N THR A 731 24.38 37.77 24.05
CA THR A 731 23.32 36.77 23.82
C THR A 731 23.87 35.48 23.24
N ALA A 732 24.84 35.59 22.30
CA ALA A 732 25.46 34.41 21.69
C ALA A 732 26.29 33.61 22.71
N HIS A 733 27.06 34.33 23.56
CA HIS A 733 27.82 33.70 24.64
C HIS A 733 26.90 32.99 25.65
N LEU A 734 25.82 33.64 26.06
CA LEU A 734 24.81 33.03 26.93
C LEU A 734 24.18 31.77 26.32
N ALA A 735 23.75 31.83 25.06
CA ALA A 735 23.18 30.69 24.36
C ALA A 735 24.18 29.53 24.24
N SER A 736 25.46 29.81 23.88
CA SER A 736 26.52 28.81 23.80
C SER A 736 26.83 28.18 25.16
N PHE A 737 26.85 28.98 26.22
CA PHE A 737 27.07 28.52 27.58
C PHE A 737 25.91 27.59 28.04
N LEU A 738 24.65 27.98 27.81
CA LEU A 738 23.51 27.18 28.16
C LEU A 738 23.45 25.87 27.35
N GLN A 739 23.76 25.95 26.06
CA GLN A 739 23.86 24.77 25.20
C GLN A 739 24.91 23.80 25.76
N SER A 740 26.09 24.30 26.07
CA SER A 740 27.17 23.48 26.60
C SER A 740 26.84 22.91 27.99
N SER A 741 26.23 23.72 28.85
CA SER A 741 25.93 23.30 30.23
C SER A 741 24.75 22.30 30.32
N LEU A 742 23.71 22.47 29.50
CA LEU A 742 22.47 21.70 29.61
C LEU A 742 22.44 20.48 28.68
N THR A 743 22.76 20.70 27.39
CA THR A 743 22.65 19.66 26.37
C THR A 743 23.99 19.03 26.03
N GLY A 744 25.02 19.81 26.05
CA GLY A 744 26.38 19.47 25.67
C GLY A 744 26.77 20.00 24.30
N THR A 745 28.08 20.20 24.12
CA THR A 745 28.67 20.64 22.87
C THR A 745 29.79 19.69 22.47
N THR A 746 29.80 19.24 21.23
CA THR A 746 30.87 18.41 20.67
C THR A 746 32.15 19.24 20.57
N VAL A 747 33.18 18.82 21.27
CA VAL A 747 34.47 19.52 21.29
C VAL A 747 35.51 18.86 20.41
N SER A 748 35.46 17.53 20.27
CA SER A 748 36.40 16.77 19.44
C SER A 748 35.84 15.39 19.10
N GLN A 749 36.64 14.56 18.43
CA GLN A 749 36.27 13.20 18.05
C GLN A 749 37.34 12.20 18.48
N TYR A 750 36.95 11.21 19.26
CA TYR A 750 37.80 10.06 19.57
C TYR A 750 37.68 9.04 18.45
N ARG A 751 38.82 8.53 18.01
CA ARG A 751 38.89 7.59 16.87
C ARG A 751 39.27 6.21 17.36
N GLU A 752 38.40 5.27 17.20
CA GLU A 752 38.61 3.86 17.56
C GLU A 752 38.23 2.99 16.35
N ASP A 753 39.21 2.30 15.81
CA ASP A 753 39.05 1.50 14.56
C ASP A 753 38.38 2.30 13.42
N ASN A 754 37.16 1.93 13.05
CA ASN A 754 36.31 2.60 12.06
C ASN A 754 35.31 3.59 12.69
N GLU A 755 35.26 3.71 14.01
CA GLU A 755 34.31 4.57 14.72
C GLU A 755 34.86 5.98 14.98
N LEU A 756 33.97 6.96 14.86
CA LEU A 756 34.21 8.34 15.24
C LEU A 756 33.28 8.67 16.40
N ILE A 757 33.81 8.54 17.63
CA ILE A 757 33.07 8.77 18.86
C ILE A 757 33.22 10.25 19.22
N GLU A 758 32.11 10.95 19.32
CA GLU A 758 32.14 12.36 19.69
C GLU A 758 32.55 12.52 21.15
N ILE A 759 33.42 13.48 21.42
CA ILE A 759 33.75 13.95 22.74
C ILE A 759 32.88 15.16 23.03
N LEU A 760 31.96 15.05 23.99
CA LEU A 760 31.01 16.10 24.34
C LEU A 760 31.35 16.63 25.73
N LEU A 761 31.21 17.93 25.85
CA LEU A 761 31.39 18.64 27.10
C LEU A 761 30.05 19.18 27.56
N ARG A 762 29.65 18.88 28.80
CA ARG A 762 28.39 19.35 29.39
C ARG A 762 28.50 19.59 30.90
N GLY A 763 27.50 20.24 31.49
CA GLY A 763 27.36 20.40 32.92
C GLY A 763 27.09 19.11 33.68
N THR A 764 27.39 19.05 34.96
CA THR A 764 27.10 17.90 35.80
C THR A 764 25.59 17.63 35.90
N GLN A 765 25.23 16.37 36.22
CA GLN A 765 23.83 15.98 36.41
C GLN A 765 23.11 16.82 37.47
N GLN A 766 23.81 17.27 38.52
CA GLN A 766 23.25 18.13 39.57
C GLN A 766 22.87 19.52 39.05
N GLU A 767 23.68 20.09 38.14
CA GLU A 767 23.42 21.41 37.56
C GLU A 767 22.32 21.41 36.50
N ARG A 768 22.19 20.33 35.70
CA ARG A 768 21.26 20.25 34.58
C ARG A 768 19.96 19.48 34.87
N GLY A 769 19.92 18.72 35.95
CA GLY A 769 18.80 17.82 36.27
C GLY A 769 17.62 18.47 36.98
N ASP A 770 17.79 19.68 37.51
CA ASP A 770 16.75 20.43 38.25
C ASP A 770 16.57 21.82 37.66
N LEU A 771 15.38 22.07 37.13
CA LEU A 771 14.98 23.36 36.55
C LEU A 771 15.09 24.49 37.61
N GLY A 772 14.89 24.20 38.88
CA GLY A 772 15.05 25.17 39.98
C GLY A 772 16.45 25.75 40.11
N ASN A 773 17.45 24.99 39.68
CA ASN A 773 18.88 25.44 39.71
C ASN A 773 19.28 26.30 38.51
N LEU A 774 18.44 26.44 37.47
CA LEU A 774 18.77 27.16 36.25
C LEU A 774 19.18 28.59 36.52
N GLY A 775 18.48 29.33 37.37
CA GLY A 775 18.83 30.72 37.72
C GLY A 775 20.14 30.89 38.49
N SER A 776 20.61 29.83 39.15
CA SER A 776 21.85 29.83 39.93
C SER A 776 23.10 29.38 39.16
N LEU A 777 22.95 28.99 37.88
CA LEU A 777 24.08 28.58 37.04
C LEU A 777 25.15 29.68 37.01
N ALA A 778 26.39 29.26 37.22
CA ALA A 778 27.54 30.17 37.21
C ALA A 778 27.95 30.51 35.79
N LEU A 779 27.47 31.63 35.27
CA LEU A 779 27.74 32.12 33.91
C LEU A 779 29.12 32.82 33.89
N PRO A 780 30.07 32.38 33.08
CA PRO A 780 31.36 33.07 32.94
C PRO A 780 31.18 34.42 32.22
N THR A 781 32.01 35.40 32.65
CA THR A 781 32.06 36.75 32.06
C THR A 781 33.43 36.99 31.41
N ASP A 782 33.52 37.91 30.47
CA ASP A 782 34.78 38.25 29.77
C ASP A 782 35.92 38.66 30.73
N ASN A 783 35.59 39.10 31.94
CA ASN A 783 36.55 39.51 32.98
C ASN A 783 37.10 38.33 33.78
N GLY A 784 36.75 37.07 33.43
CA GLY A 784 37.18 35.87 34.14
C GLY A 784 36.47 35.64 35.48
N GLN A 785 35.44 36.40 35.79
CA GLN A 785 34.54 36.17 36.92
C GLN A 785 33.30 35.39 36.46
N SER A 786 32.60 34.84 37.42
CA SER A 786 31.30 34.17 37.13
C SER A 786 30.20 34.84 37.93
N VAL A 787 29.04 34.96 37.28
CA VAL A 787 27.83 35.55 37.87
C VAL A 787 26.68 34.54 37.76
N ALA A 788 25.72 34.62 38.69
CA ALA A 788 24.53 33.79 38.54
C ALA A 788 23.69 34.22 37.32
N LEU A 789 23.12 33.28 36.58
CA LEU A 789 22.28 33.56 35.40
C LEU A 789 21.14 34.54 35.73
N SER A 790 20.54 34.42 36.93
CA SER A 790 19.48 35.31 37.41
C SER A 790 19.92 36.80 37.58
N GLN A 791 21.21 37.10 37.54
CA GLN A 791 21.70 38.48 37.54
C GLN A 791 21.66 39.15 36.15
N VAL A 792 21.63 38.39 35.10
CA VAL A 792 21.63 38.86 33.69
C VAL A 792 20.36 38.56 32.92
N ALA A 793 19.54 37.63 33.42
CA ALA A 793 18.30 37.25 32.77
C ALA A 793 17.18 36.91 33.78
N THR A 794 15.96 37.20 33.42
CA THR A 794 14.75 36.80 34.12
C THR A 794 14.18 35.56 33.48
N LEU A 795 13.77 34.55 34.28
CA LEU A 795 13.19 33.30 33.83
C LEU A 795 11.67 33.42 33.80
N GLU A 796 11.08 33.31 32.61
CA GLU A 796 9.61 33.25 32.43
C GLU A 796 9.17 31.90 31.93
N TYR A 797 8.17 31.32 32.58
CA TYR A 797 7.58 30.05 32.18
C TYR A 797 6.38 30.31 31.28
N GLY A 798 6.36 29.71 30.10
CA GLY A 798 5.30 29.96 29.16
C GLY A 798 5.06 28.76 28.25
N PHE A 799 4.37 29.03 27.15
CA PHE A 799 4.04 28.05 26.13
C PHE A 799 4.40 28.61 24.76
N GLU A 800 4.85 27.72 23.89
CA GLU A 800 5.09 28.00 22.47
C GLU A 800 4.42 26.92 21.60
N GLU A 801 4.27 27.17 20.31
CA GLU A 801 3.78 26.15 19.37
C GLU A 801 4.77 24.98 19.33
N GLY A 802 4.31 23.79 19.72
CA GLY A 802 5.10 22.56 19.70
C GLY A 802 5.29 22.02 18.28
N ILE A 803 4.28 22.23 17.44
CA ILE A 803 4.29 21.81 16.03
C ILE A 803 3.34 22.70 15.23
N ILE A 804 3.73 23.06 14.02
CA ILE A 804 2.90 23.81 13.07
C ILE A 804 2.80 22.99 11.79
N TRP A 805 1.56 22.63 11.40
CA TRP A 805 1.30 21.88 10.17
C TRP A 805 0.87 22.81 9.03
N HIS A 806 1.45 22.59 7.85
CA HIS A 806 1.02 23.21 6.61
C HIS A 806 0.59 22.15 5.59
N ARG A 807 -0.37 22.56 4.77
CA ARG A 807 -0.71 21.86 3.53
C ARG A 807 -0.77 22.87 2.40
N ASN A 808 0.04 22.68 1.38
CA ASN A 808 0.15 23.59 0.25
C ASN A 808 0.40 25.05 0.71
N ARG A 809 1.34 25.23 1.65
CA ARG A 809 1.75 26.53 2.24
C ARG A 809 0.74 27.20 3.19
N LEU A 810 -0.38 26.60 3.48
CA LEU A 810 -1.33 27.17 4.41
C LEU A 810 -1.38 26.37 5.71
N PRO A 811 -1.40 27.03 6.86
CA PRO A 811 -1.64 26.37 8.13
C PRO A 811 -2.93 25.54 8.06
N THR A 812 -2.82 24.28 8.44
CA THR A 812 -3.93 23.33 8.33
C THR A 812 -4.03 22.51 9.61
N VAL A 813 -5.21 22.54 10.23
CA VAL A 813 -5.53 21.71 11.40
C VAL A 813 -6.45 20.59 10.96
N THR A 814 -6.05 19.36 11.22
CA THR A 814 -6.82 18.16 10.82
C THR A 814 -7.50 17.55 12.04
N VAL A 815 -8.82 17.48 12.01
CA VAL A 815 -9.61 16.67 12.92
C VAL A 815 -9.51 15.22 12.45
N ARG A 816 -9.00 14.35 13.30
CA ARG A 816 -8.77 12.92 13.02
C ARG A 816 -9.61 12.06 13.93
N ALA A 817 -10.11 10.94 13.41
CA ALA A 817 -10.87 9.99 14.21
C ALA A 817 -10.76 8.58 13.66
N ASP A 818 -10.95 7.60 14.55
CA ASP A 818 -10.95 6.17 14.25
C ASP A 818 -12.36 5.57 14.31
N ILE A 819 -12.48 4.37 13.78
CA ILE A 819 -13.68 3.55 13.79
C ILE A 819 -13.27 2.16 14.26
N TYR A 820 -13.77 1.73 15.43
CA TYR A 820 -13.43 0.41 15.98
C TYR A 820 -14.52 -0.63 15.78
N ASP A 821 -15.69 -0.22 15.36
CA ASP A 821 -16.82 -1.10 15.03
C ASP A 821 -16.81 -1.54 13.54
N LYS A 822 -17.97 -1.95 13.02
CA LYS A 822 -18.13 -2.44 11.65
C LYS A 822 -18.58 -1.38 10.65
N GLU A 823 -18.81 -0.14 11.12
CA GLU A 823 -19.26 0.93 10.25
C GLU A 823 -18.14 1.36 9.26
N GLN A 824 -18.58 1.86 8.13
CA GLN A 824 -17.66 2.27 7.06
C GLN A 824 -17.38 3.76 7.12
N PRO A 825 -16.13 4.21 6.87
CA PRO A 825 -15.75 5.62 6.93
C PRO A 825 -16.64 6.52 6.06
N ALA A 826 -16.95 6.10 4.84
CA ALA A 826 -17.80 6.86 3.94
C ALA A 826 -19.25 7.03 4.46
N THR A 827 -19.76 6.03 5.19
CA THR A 827 -21.09 6.12 5.83
C THR A 827 -21.09 7.14 6.94
N LEU A 828 -20.07 7.12 7.80
CA LEU A 828 -19.93 8.04 8.91
C LEU A 828 -19.71 9.49 8.44
N VAL A 829 -18.87 9.70 7.46
CA VAL A 829 -18.66 11.03 6.85
C VAL A 829 -19.97 11.57 6.29
N LYS A 830 -20.78 10.75 5.60
CA LYS A 830 -22.11 11.16 5.12
C LYS A 830 -23.09 11.51 6.24
N GLN A 831 -22.97 10.89 7.40
CA GLN A 831 -23.80 11.21 8.59
C GLN A 831 -23.32 12.51 9.26
N ILE A 832 -22.02 12.74 9.31
CA ILE A 832 -21.41 13.92 9.96
C ILE A 832 -21.53 15.18 9.08
N GLU A 833 -21.33 15.06 7.77
CA GLU A 833 -21.28 16.19 6.81
C GLU A 833 -22.47 17.17 6.94
N PRO A 834 -23.74 16.74 7.08
CA PRO A 834 -24.86 17.65 7.30
C PRO A 834 -24.74 18.48 8.58
N THR A 835 -24.14 17.96 9.64
CA THR A 835 -23.95 18.65 10.91
C THR A 835 -22.91 19.77 10.81
N LEU A 836 -22.01 19.70 9.82
CA LEU A 836 -20.96 20.68 9.57
C LEU A 836 -21.40 21.85 8.69
N GLN A 837 -22.60 21.80 8.10
CA GLN A 837 -23.08 22.85 7.19
C GLN A 837 -23.19 24.21 7.89
N ALA A 838 -23.58 24.24 9.17
CA ALA A 838 -23.65 25.48 9.95
C ALA A 838 -22.26 26.11 10.16
N ILE A 839 -21.23 25.28 10.30
CA ILE A 839 -19.83 25.73 10.43
C ILE A 839 -19.34 26.23 9.07
N ARG A 840 -19.62 25.52 7.97
CA ARG A 840 -19.25 25.94 6.60
C ARG A 840 -19.86 27.31 6.22
N ALA A 841 -21.11 27.56 6.61
CA ALA A 841 -21.78 28.82 6.32
C ALA A 841 -21.18 30.01 7.09
N LYS A 842 -20.45 29.76 8.17
CA LYS A 842 -19.80 30.77 9.01
C LYS A 842 -18.29 30.90 8.76
N LEU A 843 -17.74 30.12 7.82
CA LEU A 843 -16.31 30.20 7.51
C LEU A 843 -15.96 31.62 7.01
N PRO A 844 -14.91 32.22 7.57
CA PRO A 844 -14.41 33.49 7.06
C PRO A 844 -13.81 33.34 5.66
N ASP A 845 -13.69 34.42 4.93
CA ASP A 845 -12.98 34.44 3.65
C ASP A 845 -11.55 33.92 3.81
N GLY A 846 -11.12 33.06 2.88
CA GLY A 846 -9.81 32.42 2.91
C GLY A 846 -9.69 31.18 3.81
N TYR A 847 -10.78 30.76 4.49
CA TYR A 847 -10.79 29.51 5.25
C TYR A 847 -11.56 28.44 4.50
N LEU A 848 -11.04 27.19 4.59
CA LEU A 848 -11.60 26.01 3.94
C LEU A 848 -11.84 24.90 4.96
N LEU A 849 -12.94 24.18 4.80
CA LEU A 849 -13.24 22.95 5.52
C LEU A 849 -13.40 21.81 4.49
N GLU A 850 -12.43 20.93 4.44
CA GLU A 850 -12.36 19.83 3.48
C GLU A 850 -12.49 18.46 4.17
N VAL A 851 -13.09 17.50 3.45
CA VAL A 851 -13.09 16.10 3.86
C VAL A 851 -11.79 15.47 3.42
N GLY A 852 -11.18 14.67 4.30
CA GLY A 852 -9.96 13.92 4.03
C GLY A 852 -10.11 12.43 4.32
N GLY A 853 -8.97 11.77 4.51
CA GLY A 853 -8.91 10.35 4.86
C GLY A 853 -9.45 9.42 3.77
N THR A 854 -10.10 8.34 4.17
CA THR A 854 -10.57 7.29 3.26
C THR A 854 -11.49 7.82 2.15
N VAL A 855 -12.30 8.83 2.43
CA VAL A 855 -13.24 9.39 1.44
C VAL A 855 -12.48 10.12 0.33
N GLU A 856 -11.53 10.99 0.68
CA GLU A 856 -10.69 11.70 -0.31
C GLU A 856 -9.94 10.73 -1.21
N ASP A 857 -9.30 9.71 -0.64
CA ASP A 857 -8.51 8.75 -1.40
C ASP A 857 -9.37 7.83 -2.27
N SER A 858 -10.57 7.47 -1.77
CA SER A 858 -11.57 6.74 -2.56
C SER A 858 -12.07 7.56 -3.75
N GLU A 859 -12.41 8.83 -3.55
CA GLU A 859 -12.86 9.73 -4.62
C GLU A 859 -11.75 9.94 -5.67
N ARG A 860 -10.50 10.09 -5.24
CA ARG A 860 -9.35 10.22 -6.13
C ARG A 860 -9.15 8.96 -6.97
N GLY A 861 -9.21 7.78 -6.35
CA GLY A 861 -9.13 6.50 -7.04
C GLY A 861 -10.26 6.33 -8.07
N GLN A 862 -11.50 6.63 -7.68
CA GLN A 862 -12.67 6.57 -8.55
C GLN A 862 -12.56 7.56 -9.72
N LYS A 863 -12.13 8.80 -9.46
CA LYS A 863 -11.93 9.81 -10.50
C LYS A 863 -10.93 9.36 -11.56
N SER A 864 -9.84 8.70 -11.15
CA SER A 864 -8.83 8.18 -12.07
C SER A 864 -9.36 7.05 -12.96
N VAL A 865 -10.19 6.15 -12.43
CA VAL A 865 -10.86 5.10 -13.19
C VAL A 865 -11.93 5.67 -14.11
N ASN A 866 -12.73 6.63 -13.62
CA ASN A 866 -13.77 7.29 -14.41
C ASN A 866 -13.20 8.05 -15.62
N ALA A 867 -11.97 8.56 -15.53
CA ALA A 867 -11.28 9.19 -16.66
C ALA A 867 -11.04 8.20 -17.82
N GLY A 868 -10.97 6.90 -17.56
CA GLY A 868 -10.87 5.84 -18.57
C GLY A 868 -12.21 5.41 -19.18
N MET A 869 -13.35 5.79 -18.58
CA MET A 869 -14.68 5.36 -19.03
C MET A 869 -15.03 5.80 -20.46
N PRO A 870 -14.71 7.03 -20.92
CA PRO A 870 -14.96 7.42 -22.30
C PRO A 870 -14.25 6.51 -23.31
N LEU A 871 -12.98 6.16 -23.04
CA LEU A 871 -12.22 5.24 -23.91
C LEU A 871 -12.86 3.84 -23.93
N PHE A 872 -13.28 3.33 -22.76
CA PHE A 872 -14.02 2.07 -22.66
C PHE A 872 -15.27 2.09 -23.54
N VAL A 873 -16.09 3.12 -23.44
CA VAL A 873 -17.32 3.27 -24.23
C VAL A 873 -17.01 3.28 -25.73
N VAL A 874 -16.02 4.07 -26.17
CA VAL A 874 -15.61 4.15 -27.59
C VAL A 874 -15.13 2.79 -28.10
N VAL A 875 -14.27 2.10 -27.36
CA VAL A 875 -13.75 0.79 -27.76
C VAL A 875 -14.88 -0.24 -27.86
N VAL A 876 -15.75 -0.30 -26.86
CA VAL A 876 -16.87 -1.26 -26.86
C VAL A 876 -17.85 -0.97 -27.98
N LEU A 877 -18.26 0.29 -28.19
CA LEU A 877 -19.16 0.65 -29.29
C LEU A 877 -18.54 0.33 -30.66
N SER A 878 -17.24 0.53 -30.81
CA SER A 878 -16.51 0.18 -32.05
C SER A 878 -16.52 -1.32 -32.29
N LEU A 879 -16.22 -2.13 -31.27
CA LEU A 879 -16.23 -3.58 -31.36
C LEU A 879 -17.65 -4.12 -31.67
N LEU A 880 -18.67 -3.60 -30.98
CA LEU A 880 -20.06 -3.94 -31.23
C LEU A 880 -20.48 -3.56 -32.65
N MET A 881 -20.05 -2.38 -33.14
CA MET A 881 -20.35 -1.92 -34.50
C MET A 881 -19.71 -2.80 -35.58
N ILE A 882 -18.46 -3.21 -35.38
CA ILE A 882 -17.74 -4.13 -36.28
C ILE A 882 -18.49 -5.48 -36.38
N GLN A 883 -18.97 -6.00 -35.23
CA GLN A 883 -19.67 -7.28 -35.16
C GLN A 883 -21.08 -7.19 -35.75
N LEU A 884 -21.89 -6.25 -35.27
CA LEU A 884 -23.32 -6.16 -35.58
C LEU A 884 -23.62 -5.42 -36.89
N ARG A 885 -22.68 -4.64 -37.39
CA ARG A 885 -22.80 -3.80 -38.63
C ARG A 885 -24.11 -3.01 -38.71
N SER A 886 -24.61 -2.57 -37.55
CA SER A 886 -25.87 -1.86 -37.43
C SER A 886 -25.83 -0.96 -36.18
N PHE A 887 -26.02 0.34 -36.39
CA PHE A 887 -26.05 1.32 -35.28
C PHE A 887 -27.18 1.02 -34.28
N SER A 888 -28.36 0.66 -34.80
CA SER A 888 -29.54 0.37 -33.96
C SER A 888 -29.31 -0.86 -33.06
N ARG A 889 -28.70 -1.93 -33.58
CA ARG A 889 -28.37 -3.13 -32.78
C ARG A 889 -27.24 -2.86 -31.77
N THR A 890 -26.26 -2.10 -32.18
CA THR A 890 -25.14 -1.68 -31.31
C THR A 890 -25.67 -0.94 -30.08
N VAL A 891 -26.53 0.05 -30.27
CA VAL A 891 -27.14 0.81 -29.16
C VAL A 891 -28.00 -0.10 -28.28
N MET A 892 -28.80 -0.98 -28.88
CA MET A 892 -29.65 -1.91 -28.13
C MET A 892 -28.83 -2.84 -27.22
N VAL A 893 -27.74 -3.42 -27.73
CA VAL A 893 -26.85 -4.27 -26.92
C VAL A 893 -26.15 -3.46 -25.84
N PHE A 894 -25.67 -2.29 -26.17
CA PHE A 894 -24.99 -1.41 -25.18
C PHE A 894 -25.92 -1.03 -24.01
N LEU A 895 -27.20 -0.82 -24.27
CA LEU A 895 -28.20 -0.51 -23.23
C LEU A 895 -28.46 -1.67 -22.25
N THR A 896 -28.03 -2.90 -22.56
CA THR A 896 -28.16 -4.02 -21.62
C THR A 896 -27.10 -4.01 -20.52
N ALA A 897 -25.97 -3.35 -20.75
CA ALA A 897 -24.83 -3.33 -19.83
C ALA A 897 -25.17 -2.84 -18.41
N PRO A 898 -25.88 -1.71 -18.20
CA PRO A 898 -26.20 -1.19 -16.88
C PRO A 898 -27.14 -2.11 -16.06
N LEU A 899 -27.87 -2.99 -16.71
CA LEU A 899 -28.86 -3.87 -16.04
C LEU A 899 -28.23 -4.87 -15.06
N GLY A 900 -26.94 -5.13 -15.19
CA GLY A 900 -26.17 -5.91 -14.21
C GLY A 900 -26.21 -5.35 -12.80
N LEU A 901 -26.39 -4.02 -12.66
CA LEU A 901 -26.51 -3.36 -11.37
C LEU A 901 -27.67 -3.90 -10.51
N ILE A 902 -28.72 -4.43 -11.12
CA ILE A 902 -29.83 -5.07 -10.39
C ILE A 902 -29.30 -6.24 -9.54
N GLY A 903 -28.52 -7.14 -10.13
CA GLY A 903 -27.93 -8.27 -9.42
C GLY A 903 -26.83 -7.88 -8.46
N VAL A 904 -25.98 -6.94 -8.85
CA VAL A 904 -24.91 -6.39 -7.99
C VAL A 904 -25.50 -5.84 -6.69
N THR A 905 -26.48 -4.97 -6.78
CA THR A 905 -27.13 -4.33 -5.63
C THR A 905 -27.78 -5.37 -4.72
N LEU A 906 -28.56 -6.29 -5.31
CA LEU A 906 -29.26 -7.31 -4.57
C LEU A 906 -28.32 -8.23 -3.78
N PHE A 907 -27.23 -8.72 -4.42
CA PHE A 907 -26.30 -9.65 -3.78
C PHE A 907 -25.44 -8.96 -2.73
N LEU A 908 -24.98 -7.73 -2.98
CA LEU A 908 -24.23 -6.98 -1.97
C LEU A 908 -25.07 -6.74 -0.71
N LEU A 909 -26.35 -6.43 -0.85
CA LEU A 909 -27.28 -6.27 0.29
C LEU A 909 -27.56 -7.59 1.02
N VAL A 910 -27.88 -8.67 0.28
CA VAL A 910 -28.18 -9.98 0.86
C VAL A 910 -26.98 -10.56 1.62
N PHE A 911 -25.78 -10.47 1.04
CA PHE A 911 -24.56 -10.99 1.65
C PHE A 911 -23.85 -9.96 2.55
N ARG A 912 -24.44 -8.77 2.74
CA ARG A 912 -23.91 -7.67 3.56
C ARG A 912 -22.46 -7.31 3.21
N GLN A 913 -22.14 -7.33 1.92
CA GLN A 913 -20.82 -6.95 1.42
C GLN A 913 -20.80 -5.46 1.07
N PRO A 914 -19.72 -4.73 1.40
CA PRO A 914 -19.58 -3.33 1.02
C PRO A 914 -19.25 -3.21 -0.47
N PHE A 915 -19.69 -2.09 -1.08
CA PHE A 915 -19.26 -1.69 -2.41
C PHE A 915 -17.97 -0.88 -2.29
N GLY A 916 -16.86 -1.54 -2.50
CA GLY A 916 -15.53 -0.94 -2.46
C GLY A 916 -14.94 -0.72 -3.85
N PHE A 917 -13.70 -0.21 -3.88
CA PHE A 917 -12.96 -0.01 -5.12
C PHE A 917 -12.88 -1.29 -5.95
N VAL A 918 -12.58 -2.42 -5.32
CA VAL A 918 -12.47 -3.73 -5.99
C VAL A 918 -13.83 -4.20 -6.54
N ALA A 919 -14.92 -4.00 -5.80
CA ALA A 919 -16.28 -4.34 -6.28
C ALA A 919 -16.70 -3.45 -7.46
N MET A 920 -16.30 -2.18 -7.46
CA MET A 920 -16.52 -1.28 -8.59
C MET A 920 -15.85 -1.81 -9.87
N LEU A 921 -14.59 -2.25 -9.77
CA LEU A 921 -13.87 -2.84 -10.91
C LEU A 921 -14.59 -4.07 -11.45
N GLY A 922 -15.08 -4.95 -10.56
CA GLY A 922 -15.87 -6.11 -10.92
C GLY A 922 -17.19 -5.74 -11.63
N THR A 923 -17.86 -4.68 -11.19
CA THR A 923 -19.11 -4.19 -11.80
C THR A 923 -18.89 -3.64 -13.21
N ILE A 924 -17.78 -2.92 -13.45
CA ILE A 924 -17.43 -2.46 -14.80
C ILE A 924 -17.11 -3.64 -15.72
N ALA A 925 -16.35 -4.62 -15.24
CA ALA A 925 -16.04 -5.83 -15.97
C ALA A 925 -17.31 -6.64 -16.32
N LEU A 926 -18.25 -6.72 -15.38
CA LEU A 926 -19.55 -7.36 -15.58
C LEU A 926 -20.33 -6.74 -16.74
N ALA A 927 -20.27 -5.43 -16.94
CA ALA A 927 -20.90 -4.76 -18.09
C ALA A 927 -20.37 -5.33 -19.42
N GLY A 928 -19.07 -5.58 -19.52
CA GLY A 928 -18.45 -6.25 -20.69
C GLY A 928 -18.99 -7.69 -20.89
N MET A 929 -19.11 -8.45 -19.81
CA MET A 929 -19.65 -9.83 -19.87
C MET A 929 -21.11 -9.87 -20.32
N ILE A 930 -21.92 -8.94 -19.85
CA ILE A 930 -23.33 -8.84 -20.25
C ILE A 930 -23.46 -8.51 -21.73
N MET A 931 -22.67 -7.54 -22.20
CA MET A 931 -22.66 -7.17 -23.62
C MET A 931 -22.19 -8.32 -24.53
N ARG A 932 -21.20 -9.12 -24.08
CA ARG A 932 -20.75 -10.32 -24.75
C ARG A 932 -21.91 -11.31 -24.99
N ASN A 933 -22.65 -11.65 -23.93
CA ASN A 933 -23.77 -12.58 -24.04
C ASN A 933 -24.90 -12.01 -24.92
N SER A 934 -25.17 -10.72 -24.81
CA SER A 934 -26.17 -10.03 -25.61
C SER A 934 -25.82 -9.98 -27.10
N VAL A 935 -24.55 -9.70 -27.44
CA VAL A 935 -24.11 -9.66 -28.84
C VAL A 935 -24.19 -11.03 -29.52
N ILE A 936 -23.83 -12.11 -28.77
CA ILE A 936 -23.89 -13.47 -29.30
C ILE A 936 -25.36 -13.88 -29.62
N LEU A 937 -26.30 -13.51 -28.74
CA LEU A 937 -27.72 -13.80 -28.97
C LEU A 937 -28.28 -12.98 -30.14
N VAL A 938 -27.98 -11.67 -30.21
CA VAL A 938 -28.43 -10.81 -31.31
C VAL A 938 -27.86 -11.28 -32.66
N ASP A 939 -26.56 -11.63 -32.67
CA ASP A 939 -25.93 -12.16 -33.89
C ASP A 939 -26.58 -13.47 -34.37
N GLN A 940 -26.93 -14.37 -33.44
CA GLN A 940 -27.68 -15.60 -33.77
C GLN A 940 -29.06 -15.32 -34.34
N ILE A 941 -29.81 -14.36 -33.78
CA ILE A 941 -31.10 -13.93 -34.32
C ILE A 941 -30.97 -13.46 -35.77
N GLU A 942 -29.93 -12.64 -36.04
CA GLU A 942 -29.70 -12.11 -37.37
C GLU A 942 -29.25 -13.19 -38.39
N GLN A 943 -28.41 -14.12 -37.93
CA GLN A 943 -28.05 -15.29 -38.78
C GLN A 943 -29.26 -16.11 -39.14
N ASP A 944 -30.18 -16.36 -38.21
CA ASP A 944 -31.41 -17.11 -38.46
C ASP A 944 -32.37 -16.37 -39.43
N ILE A 945 -32.50 -15.06 -39.29
CA ILE A 945 -33.24 -14.19 -40.22
C ILE A 945 -32.60 -14.22 -41.61
N ALA A 946 -31.27 -14.13 -41.68
CA ALA A 946 -30.54 -14.19 -42.97
C ALA A 946 -30.68 -15.60 -43.64
N ALA A 947 -30.86 -16.65 -42.88
CA ALA A 947 -31.14 -17.99 -43.34
C ALA A 947 -32.60 -18.22 -43.81
N GLY A 948 -33.44 -17.16 -43.79
CA GLY A 948 -34.82 -17.18 -44.27
C GLY A 948 -35.88 -17.51 -43.21
N MET A 949 -35.54 -17.57 -41.93
CA MET A 949 -36.49 -17.79 -40.83
C MET A 949 -37.32 -16.52 -40.57
N GLU A 950 -38.62 -16.70 -40.28
CA GLU A 950 -39.50 -15.59 -39.90
C GLU A 950 -38.97 -14.90 -38.63
N ARG A 951 -39.01 -13.57 -38.60
CA ARG A 951 -38.41 -12.76 -37.48
C ARG A 951 -38.92 -13.17 -36.12
N TRP A 952 -40.24 -13.42 -35.98
CA TRP A 952 -40.83 -13.86 -34.71
C TRP A 952 -40.23 -15.20 -34.26
N GLN A 953 -40.20 -16.16 -35.19
CA GLN A 953 -39.69 -17.48 -34.94
C GLN A 953 -38.15 -17.47 -34.72
N ALA A 954 -37.42 -16.67 -35.46
CA ALA A 954 -35.97 -16.49 -35.32
C ALA A 954 -35.58 -16.01 -33.89
N ILE A 955 -36.32 -15.07 -33.33
CA ILE A 955 -36.10 -14.58 -31.97
C ILE A 955 -36.26 -15.73 -30.96
N ILE A 956 -37.31 -16.48 -31.04
CA ILE A 956 -37.64 -17.57 -30.09
C ILE A 956 -36.62 -18.70 -30.23
N GLU A 957 -36.38 -19.17 -31.46
CA GLU A 957 -35.53 -20.33 -31.72
C GLU A 957 -34.05 -20.03 -31.45
N ALA A 958 -33.55 -18.81 -31.76
CA ALA A 958 -32.21 -18.38 -31.40
C ALA A 958 -32.02 -18.37 -29.88
N THR A 959 -33.02 -17.85 -29.14
CA THR A 959 -32.98 -17.81 -27.68
C THR A 959 -32.99 -19.22 -27.07
N VAL A 960 -33.84 -20.14 -27.59
CA VAL A 960 -33.89 -21.51 -27.14
C VAL A 960 -32.56 -22.24 -27.39
N ARG A 961 -31.97 -22.07 -28.57
CA ARG A 961 -30.69 -22.68 -28.93
C ARG A 961 -29.52 -22.16 -28.10
N ARG A 962 -29.55 -20.87 -27.77
CA ARG A 962 -28.51 -20.21 -26.95
C ARG A 962 -28.75 -20.34 -25.46
N PHE A 963 -29.89 -20.87 -25.03
CA PHE A 963 -30.23 -21.04 -23.63
C PHE A 963 -29.17 -21.85 -22.87
N ARG A 964 -28.84 -23.04 -23.39
CA ARG A 964 -27.89 -23.93 -22.70
C ARG A 964 -26.49 -23.35 -22.64
N PRO A 965 -25.86 -22.86 -23.72
CA PRO A 965 -24.54 -22.23 -23.64
C PRO A 965 -24.49 -21.06 -22.64
N ILE A 966 -25.43 -20.13 -22.73
CA ILE A 966 -25.46 -18.93 -21.90
C ILE A 966 -25.63 -19.28 -20.40
N VAL A 967 -26.53 -20.21 -20.08
CA VAL A 967 -26.74 -20.64 -18.69
C VAL A 967 -25.54 -21.40 -18.14
N LEU A 968 -24.92 -22.28 -18.93
CA LEU A 968 -23.76 -23.05 -18.49
C LEU A 968 -22.54 -22.20 -18.26
N THR A 969 -22.25 -21.27 -19.16
CA THR A 969 -21.11 -20.35 -18.99
C THR A 969 -21.31 -19.45 -17.78
N ALA A 970 -22.52 -18.92 -17.60
CA ALA A 970 -22.85 -18.12 -16.42
C ALA A 970 -22.74 -18.94 -15.13
N LEU A 971 -23.27 -20.17 -15.12
CA LEU A 971 -23.20 -21.05 -13.95
C LEU A 971 -21.76 -21.44 -13.62
N ALA A 972 -20.94 -21.77 -14.61
CA ALA A 972 -19.53 -22.07 -14.41
C ALA A 972 -18.78 -20.88 -13.81
N ALA A 973 -19.01 -19.67 -14.34
CA ALA A 973 -18.39 -18.46 -13.82
C ALA A 973 -18.85 -18.13 -12.39
N VAL A 974 -20.14 -18.24 -12.10
CA VAL A 974 -20.70 -18.00 -10.76
C VAL A 974 -20.14 -19.00 -9.74
N LEU A 975 -20.13 -20.28 -10.07
CA LEU A 975 -19.63 -21.32 -9.16
C LEU A 975 -18.10 -21.21 -8.95
N ALA A 976 -17.34 -20.82 -9.98
CA ALA A 976 -15.90 -20.57 -9.88
C ALA A 976 -15.57 -19.39 -8.94
N MET A 977 -16.51 -18.43 -8.78
CA MET A 977 -16.33 -17.27 -7.88
C MET A 977 -16.62 -17.61 -6.41
N ILE A 978 -17.25 -18.76 -6.09
CA ILE A 978 -17.59 -19.12 -4.71
C ILE A 978 -16.33 -19.21 -3.81
N PRO A 979 -15.25 -19.91 -4.19
CA PRO A 979 -14.04 -19.90 -3.38
C PRO A 979 -13.49 -18.47 -3.18
N LEU A 980 -13.48 -17.65 -4.23
CA LEU A 980 -12.98 -16.26 -4.19
C LEU A 980 -13.85 -15.37 -3.30
N SER A 981 -15.15 -15.66 -3.17
CA SER A 981 -16.04 -14.86 -2.30
C SER A 981 -15.69 -14.91 -0.81
N ARG A 982 -14.88 -15.90 -0.39
CA ARG A 982 -14.36 -16.02 0.98
C ARG A 982 -13.15 -15.11 1.22
N SER A 983 -12.47 -14.65 0.18
CA SER A 983 -11.32 -13.75 0.30
C SER A 983 -11.75 -12.41 0.87
N VAL A 984 -10.99 -11.91 1.84
CA VAL A 984 -11.23 -10.58 2.44
C VAL A 984 -11.12 -9.48 1.39
N PHE A 985 -10.15 -9.60 0.47
CA PHE A 985 -9.89 -8.59 -0.56
C PHE A 985 -10.85 -8.68 -1.75
N TYR A 986 -11.05 -9.88 -2.29
CA TYR A 986 -11.83 -10.11 -3.51
C TYR A 986 -13.29 -10.48 -3.27
N GLY A 987 -13.67 -10.80 -2.04
CA GLY A 987 -15.03 -11.22 -1.69
C GLY A 987 -16.13 -10.29 -2.20
N PRO A 988 -16.08 -9.00 -1.94
CA PRO A 988 -17.08 -8.05 -2.43
C PRO A 988 -17.20 -8.03 -3.96
N MET A 989 -16.08 -8.13 -4.68
CA MET A 989 -16.06 -8.22 -6.15
C MET A 989 -16.70 -9.52 -6.65
N ALA A 990 -16.32 -10.66 -6.06
CA ALA A 990 -16.86 -11.96 -6.42
C ALA A 990 -18.38 -12.01 -6.22
N VAL A 991 -18.88 -11.50 -5.09
CA VAL A 991 -20.32 -11.42 -4.79
C VAL A 991 -21.04 -10.50 -5.78
N ALA A 992 -20.46 -9.33 -6.10
CA ALA A 992 -21.01 -8.41 -7.10
C ALA A 992 -21.12 -9.06 -8.49
N ILE A 993 -20.05 -9.74 -8.93
CA ILE A 993 -20.05 -10.45 -10.23
C ILE A 993 -21.03 -11.61 -10.24
N MET A 994 -21.07 -12.44 -9.19
CA MET A 994 -22.02 -13.56 -9.09
C MET A 994 -23.47 -13.08 -9.20
N GLY A 995 -23.85 -12.09 -8.39
CA GLY A 995 -25.20 -11.53 -8.40
C GLY A 995 -25.55 -10.89 -9.73
N GLY A 996 -24.65 -10.06 -10.24
CA GLY A 996 -24.82 -9.39 -11.51
C GLY A 996 -24.94 -10.37 -12.68
N LEU A 997 -24.13 -11.42 -12.72
CA LEU A 997 -24.14 -12.40 -13.80
C LEU A 997 -25.38 -13.29 -13.79
N ILE A 998 -25.87 -13.70 -12.62
CA ILE A 998 -27.13 -14.46 -12.48
C ILE A 998 -28.29 -13.65 -13.03
N VAL A 999 -28.46 -12.42 -12.58
CA VAL A 999 -29.57 -11.56 -13.03
C VAL A 999 -29.41 -11.19 -14.49
N ALA A 1000 -28.21 -10.85 -14.93
CA ALA A 1000 -27.92 -10.52 -16.32
C ALA A 1000 -28.21 -11.69 -17.27
N THR A 1001 -27.91 -12.92 -16.87
CA THR A 1001 -28.22 -14.12 -17.65
C THR A 1001 -29.73 -14.29 -17.82
N ALA A 1002 -30.51 -14.12 -16.75
CA ALA A 1002 -31.96 -14.12 -16.83
C ALA A 1002 -32.49 -13.01 -17.75
N LEU A 1003 -31.94 -11.79 -17.67
CA LEU A 1003 -32.33 -10.68 -18.51
C LEU A 1003 -31.93 -10.89 -19.99
N THR A 1004 -30.78 -11.46 -20.27
CA THR A 1004 -30.35 -11.79 -21.65
C THR A 1004 -31.29 -12.78 -22.30
N LEU A 1005 -31.81 -13.76 -21.52
CA LEU A 1005 -32.72 -14.80 -22.05
C LEU A 1005 -34.18 -14.36 -22.09
N LEU A 1006 -34.63 -13.43 -21.27
CA LEU A 1006 -36.03 -13.02 -21.14
C LEU A 1006 -36.28 -11.59 -21.63
N PHE A 1007 -35.46 -10.66 -21.25
CA PHE A 1007 -35.61 -9.23 -21.57
C PHE A 1007 -35.11 -8.89 -22.97
N LEU A 1008 -33.90 -9.36 -23.35
CA LEU A 1008 -33.31 -9.01 -24.64
C LEU A 1008 -34.15 -9.46 -25.85
N PRO A 1009 -34.73 -10.68 -25.87
CA PRO A 1009 -35.69 -11.07 -26.95
C PRO A 1009 -36.93 -10.18 -26.99
N ALA A 1010 -37.47 -9.82 -25.81
CA ALA A 1010 -38.60 -8.88 -25.75
C ALA A 1010 -38.24 -7.48 -26.22
N LEU A 1011 -37.03 -6.99 -25.83
CA LEU A 1011 -36.49 -5.70 -26.27
C LEU A 1011 -36.28 -5.68 -27.80
N TYR A 1012 -35.66 -6.72 -28.35
CA TYR A 1012 -35.48 -6.88 -29.81
C TYR A 1012 -36.81 -6.84 -30.57
N ALA A 1013 -37.81 -7.60 -30.10
CA ALA A 1013 -39.13 -7.61 -30.71
C ALA A 1013 -39.85 -6.24 -30.61
N ALA A 1014 -39.67 -5.52 -29.51
CA ALA A 1014 -40.24 -4.20 -29.34
C ALA A 1014 -39.51 -3.14 -30.21
N TRP A 1015 -38.19 -3.21 -30.26
CA TRP A 1015 -37.34 -2.25 -30.97
C TRP A 1015 -37.57 -2.30 -32.48
N PHE A 1016 -37.66 -3.50 -33.06
CA PHE A 1016 -37.90 -3.71 -34.50
C PHE A 1016 -39.36 -3.91 -34.83
N ARG A 1017 -40.30 -3.68 -33.87
CA ARG A 1017 -41.75 -3.79 -34.04
C ARG A 1017 -42.19 -5.11 -34.64
N VAL A 1018 -41.57 -6.25 -34.31
CA VAL A 1018 -41.90 -7.57 -34.84
C VAL A 1018 -43.29 -7.97 -34.42
N LYS A 1019 -44.11 -8.41 -35.37
CA LYS A 1019 -45.45 -8.96 -35.13
C LYS A 1019 -45.43 -10.48 -35.32
N LYS A 1020 -46.34 -11.18 -34.60
CA LYS A 1020 -46.61 -12.59 -34.89
C LYS A 1020 -47.47 -12.62 -36.13
N THR A 1021 -46.97 -13.19 -37.22
CA THR A 1021 -47.74 -13.46 -38.45
C THR A 1021 -48.61 -14.67 -38.21
#